data_6600c4622572209dbe4f0888151a9598
#
_entry.id   6600c4622572209dbe4f0888151a9598
#
_cell.length_a   1.000
_cell.length_b   1.000
_cell.length_c   1.000
_cell.angle_alpha   90.00
_cell.angle_beta   90.00
_cell.angle_gamma   90.00
#
_symmetry.space_group_name_H-M   'P 1'
#
loop_
_entity.id
_entity.type
_entity.pdbx_description
1 polymer ?
#
loop_
_entity_poly.entity_id
_entity_poly.type
_entity_poly.pdbx_seq_one_letter_code
_entity_poly.pdbx_strand_id
1 'polypeptide(L)'
;MRFVLINIFTFLSLAFISQNDSITDTLKKKQKTVDLMEVIIYTPKDNSFGISRLKNVEGTAIYAGKKTEAIYVGDLNANLAANNSRQVFAKVAGINIFENDGSGSQIGIGGRGLNPNRISNFNTRQNGYDISADALGYPESYYTPPTEAIERIEILRGAASLQYGTQFGGMINYKFNDAPTNKIISGNFRQTGASFGFLNSFNQLAGSAGKISYNAFYQYKHYDGWRDNSTLNYHNAFGSVKYKVNSRLSIKGDYTFLNYISQQPGGLTDKQFRDDPYQVTRNRNWFKVNWNLYSVVVDYEINQRTKLNFIAFGLMAGRDALGHLGRPDRVDDTSKYRNLLSDVYNNYGSEIRLLRRYSFLNYQSNVLIGARAYKGSTVRKQGDADKTSRANFSFMNPNDPENSSYLFPSSNYAVFVENIFQFTKNWSITPGVRFENITTSSEGYYRLVNRDLAGNVLLDMRMPDNRSNSRSFVLAGIGTQYKIKTNYEFYANFSQNYRSINFNDMRVNNPNYQVDPNLKDETGFTADGGFRGVVKDLLYFDVSAFLLQYNNRIGTILTTDTLTYNVIRYRTNVSNSRNLGVEAFTEIDWIKLFSKESKHKFSTFVNFSFINAIYTGGQQPAFENKKVEYVPDMIVRTGITYAYKKFSVTGQYAYTSEQFSDATNAVSSSSAIYGIIPAYSVIDVSAGYSWKYFGVFAGVNNVTNSLYFTRRTEGYPGPGILPADPMNGYVTLQFKF
;
A
#
# COMPACT_ATOMS: atom_id res chain seq x y z
N MET A 1 30.86 10.39 8.15
CA MET A 1 30.73 10.43 6.67
C MET A 1 31.97 10.01 5.88
N ARG A 2 33.11 9.73 6.51
CA ARG A 2 34.36 9.27 5.82
C ARG A 2 34.62 7.75 5.85
N PHE A 3 33.85 6.96 6.58
CA PHE A 3 34.10 5.50 6.72
C PHE A 3 33.25 4.59 5.82
N VAL A 4 32.26 5.11 5.09
CA VAL A 4 31.36 4.29 4.24
C VAL A 4 31.87 4.21 2.79
N LEU A 5 32.74 5.10 2.35
CA LEU A 5 33.23 5.12 0.97
C LEU A 5 34.43 4.18 0.69
N ILE A 6 35.08 3.66 1.72
CA ILE A 6 36.29 2.82 1.55
C ILE A 6 35.94 1.34 1.32
N ASN A 7 34.79 0.87 1.78
CA ASN A 7 34.39 -0.54 1.61
C ASN A 7 33.71 -0.89 0.29
N ILE A 8 33.34 0.09 -0.54
CA ILE A 8 32.71 -0.16 -1.84
C ILE A 8 33.75 -0.39 -2.94
N PHE A 9 34.98 0.13 -2.78
CA PHE A 9 36.05 0.01 -3.80
C PHE A 9 36.81 -1.30 -3.72
N THR A 10 36.78 -2.03 -2.63
CA THR A 10 37.54 -3.30 -2.46
C THR A 10 36.87 -4.52 -3.09
N PHE A 11 35.59 -4.45 -3.45
CA PHE A 11 34.89 -5.55 -4.12
C PHE A 11 34.92 -5.50 -5.66
N LEU A 12 35.43 -4.42 -6.25
CA LEU A 12 35.49 -4.24 -7.71
C LEU A 12 36.81 -4.64 -8.36
N SER A 13 37.80 -5.07 -7.57
CA SER A 13 39.13 -5.40 -8.08
C SER A 13 39.43 -6.87 -8.38
N LEU A 14 38.43 -7.75 -8.29
CA LEU A 14 38.61 -9.20 -8.44
C LEU A 14 38.03 -9.83 -9.72
N ALA A 15 37.73 -9.04 -10.76
CA ALA A 15 37.10 -9.55 -11.98
C ALA A 15 37.82 -9.21 -13.29
N PHE A 16 39.14 -9.05 -13.28
CA PHE A 16 39.90 -8.96 -14.52
C PHE A 16 41.11 -9.93 -14.50
N ILE A 17 40.84 -11.18 -14.88
CA ILE A 17 41.85 -12.04 -15.44
C ILE A 17 41.41 -12.34 -16.87
N SER A 18 42.11 -11.70 -17.81
CA SER A 18 42.02 -11.95 -19.24
C SER A 18 42.89 -13.17 -19.55
N GLN A 19 42.29 -14.21 -20.12
CA GLN A 19 43.06 -15.18 -20.88
C GLN A 19 42.99 -14.85 -22.38
N ASN A 20 44.11 -14.47 -22.94
CA ASN A 20 44.37 -14.54 -24.36
C ASN A 20 44.70 -15.98 -24.71
N ASP A 21 43.89 -16.59 -25.56
CA ASP A 21 44.36 -17.72 -26.38
C ASP A 21 44.03 -17.45 -27.84
N SER A 22 45.09 -17.26 -28.58
CA SER A 22 45.12 -17.27 -30.03
C SER A 22 45.16 -18.70 -30.54
N ILE A 23 44.16 -19.13 -31.27
CA ILE A 23 44.26 -20.23 -32.22
C ILE A 23 43.48 -19.88 -33.49
N THR A 24 44.21 -19.76 -34.55
CA THR A 24 43.78 -19.82 -35.95
C THR A 24 43.23 -21.21 -36.25
N ASP A 25 42.03 -21.31 -36.81
CA ASP A 25 41.79 -22.23 -37.93
C ASP A 25 40.46 -21.99 -38.70
N THR A 26 40.62 -21.89 -39.98
CA THR A 26 39.84 -22.23 -41.16
C THR A 26 38.29 -22.30 -41.12
N LEU A 27 37.74 -21.36 -41.84
CA LEU A 27 36.54 -21.35 -42.72
C LEU A 27 35.68 -22.62 -42.79
N LYS A 28 34.54 -22.61 -42.13
CA LYS A 28 33.27 -23.13 -42.66
C LYS A 28 32.18 -22.11 -42.30
N LYS A 29 31.68 -21.39 -43.35
CA LYS A 29 30.47 -20.56 -43.26
C LYS A 29 29.27 -21.44 -42.91
N LYS A 30 28.95 -21.60 -41.62
CA LYS A 30 27.60 -21.90 -41.17
C LYS A 30 26.83 -20.59 -41.19
N GLN A 31 25.85 -20.47 -42.08
CA GLN A 31 24.81 -19.44 -41.96
C GLN A 31 24.25 -19.53 -40.52
N LYS A 32 24.60 -18.57 -39.67
CA LYS A 32 23.88 -18.32 -38.43
C LYS A 32 22.51 -17.78 -38.86
N THR A 33 21.49 -18.62 -38.83
CA THR A 33 20.12 -18.16 -38.67
C THR A 33 20.09 -17.39 -37.38
N VAL A 34 20.03 -16.07 -37.47
CA VAL A 34 19.69 -15.20 -36.36
C VAL A 34 18.21 -15.45 -36.16
N ASP A 35 17.84 -16.29 -35.18
CA ASP A 35 16.48 -16.30 -34.67
C ASP A 35 16.22 -14.88 -34.16
N LEU A 36 15.50 -14.10 -34.98
CA LEU A 36 14.93 -12.84 -34.55
C LEU A 36 13.98 -13.20 -33.40
N MET A 37 14.42 -12.92 -32.17
CA MET A 37 13.57 -13.03 -31.00
C MET A 37 12.29 -12.26 -31.32
N GLU A 38 11.15 -12.95 -31.23
CA GLU A 38 9.85 -12.33 -31.26
C GLU A 38 9.78 -11.34 -30.09
N VAL A 39 10.09 -10.07 -30.37
CA VAL A 39 9.84 -8.97 -29.46
C VAL A 39 8.33 -8.79 -29.49
N ILE A 40 7.62 -9.44 -28.58
CA ILE A 40 6.21 -9.15 -28.36
C ILE A 40 6.16 -7.74 -27.79
N ILE A 41 6.08 -6.76 -28.68
CA ILE A 41 5.77 -5.38 -28.32
C ILE A 41 4.27 -5.39 -28.01
N TYR A 42 3.94 -5.50 -26.73
CA TYR A 42 2.61 -5.14 -26.30
C TYR A 42 2.47 -3.64 -26.52
N THR A 43 1.82 -3.27 -27.61
CA THR A 43 1.41 -1.88 -27.85
C THR A 43 0.37 -1.47 -26.80
N PRO A 44 0.22 -0.15 -26.50
CA PRO A 44 -0.77 0.35 -25.53
C PRO A 44 -2.24 -0.05 -25.80
N LYS A 45 -2.52 -0.72 -26.92
CA LYS A 45 -3.84 -1.26 -27.28
C LYS A 45 -4.29 -2.45 -26.40
N ASP A 46 -3.39 -3.10 -25.66
CA ASP A 46 -3.75 -4.24 -24.79
C ASP A 46 -4.46 -3.82 -23.49
N ASN A 47 -4.60 -2.51 -23.22
CA ASN A 47 -5.22 -1.96 -22.00
C ASN A 47 -6.67 -1.50 -22.22
N SER A 48 -7.40 -2.12 -23.13
CA SER A 48 -8.81 -1.74 -23.44
C SER A 48 -9.74 -1.79 -22.22
N PHE A 49 -9.33 -2.48 -21.16
CA PHE A 49 -10.10 -2.68 -19.93
C PHE A 49 -9.60 -1.86 -18.72
N GLY A 50 -8.51 -1.09 -18.85
CA GLY A 50 -7.94 -0.29 -17.75
C GLY A 50 -7.29 -1.14 -16.64
N ILE A 51 -7.24 -2.46 -16.80
CA ILE A 51 -6.55 -3.42 -15.92
C ILE A 51 -5.88 -4.50 -16.77
N SER A 52 -4.71 -4.94 -16.33
CA SER A 52 -4.02 -6.08 -16.95
C SER A 52 -3.17 -6.83 -15.93
N ARG A 53 -2.57 -7.95 -16.32
CA ARG A 53 -1.47 -8.58 -15.58
C ARG A 53 -0.14 -7.91 -15.91
N LEU A 54 0.86 -8.06 -15.05
CA LEU A 54 2.24 -7.70 -15.38
C LEU A 54 2.86 -8.71 -16.36
N LYS A 55 3.85 -8.25 -17.14
CA LYS A 55 4.62 -9.12 -18.05
C LYS A 55 5.42 -10.13 -17.23
N ASN A 56 5.69 -11.31 -17.80
CA ASN A 56 6.47 -12.36 -17.13
C ASN A 56 7.83 -11.88 -16.63
N VAL A 57 8.45 -10.96 -17.37
CA VAL A 57 9.68 -10.26 -16.99
C VAL A 57 9.53 -8.79 -17.37
N GLU A 58 9.73 -7.91 -16.42
CA GLU A 58 9.71 -6.46 -16.63
C GLU A 58 10.90 -5.80 -15.92
N GLY A 59 11.76 -5.09 -16.70
CA GLY A 59 13.01 -4.58 -16.14
C GLY A 59 13.89 -5.71 -15.60
N THR A 60 14.13 -5.70 -14.29
CA THR A 60 14.84 -6.73 -13.53
C THR A 60 13.91 -7.48 -12.57
N ALA A 61 12.62 -7.61 -12.87
CA ALA A 61 11.65 -8.31 -12.05
C ALA A 61 11.01 -9.50 -12.79
N ILE A 62 10.63 -10.53 -12.04
CA ILE A 62 10.03 -11.79 -12.55
C ILE A 62 8.62 -11.96 -11.97
N TYR A 63 7.63 -12.13 -12.86
CA TYR A 63 6.22 -12.28 -12.49
C TYR A 63 5.53 -13.53 -13.09
N ALA A 64 6.26 -14.37 -13.82
CA ALA A 64 5.72 -15.57 -14.45
C ALA A 64 5.12 -16.55 -13.43
N GLY A 65 3.91 -17.05 -13.69
CA GLY A 65 3.21 -18.01 -12.83
C GLY A 65 2.66 -17.41 -11.53
N LYS A 66 2.49 -16.11 -11.44
CA LYS A 66 2.14 -15.39 -10.21
C LYS A 66 0.90 -14.53 -10.38
N LYS A 67 0.14 -14.30 -9.30
CA LYS A 67 -0.99 -13.38 -9.27
C LYS A 67 -0.47 -11.94 -9.26
N THR A 68 -0.73 -11.20 -10.33
CA THR A 68 -0.36 -9.79 -10.47
C THR A 68 -1.45 -9.01 -11.17
N GLU A 69 -1.66 -7.77 -10.76
CA GLU A 69 -2.63 -6.85 -11.34
C GLU A 69 -1.97 -5.49 -11.57
N ALA A 70 -2.26 -4.85 -12.68
CA ALA A 70 -1.84 -3.49 -13.02
C ALA A 70 -3.06 -2.66 -13.39
N ILE A 71 -3.33 -1.61 -12.61
CA ILE A 71 -4.42 -0.65 -12.85
C ILE A 71 -3.82 0.53 -13.61
N TYR A 72 -4.32 0.84 -14.79
CA TYR A 72 -3.90 2.01 -15.56
C TYR A 72 -4.80 3.19 -15.22
N VAL A 73 -4.24 4.16 -14.48
CA VAL A 73 -5.00 5.26 -13.90
C VAL A 73 -5.58 6.20 -14.97
N GLY A 74 -4.86 6.37 -16.08
CA GLY A 74 -5.32 7.20 -17.20
C GLY A 74 -6.61 6.72 -17.89
N ASP A 75 -6.99 5.44 -17.69
CA ASP A 75 -8.18 4.82 -18.27
C ASP A 75 -9.38 4.78 -17.31
N LEU A 76 -9.23 5.35 -16.11
CA LEU A 76 -10.28 5.37 -15.08
C LEU A 76 -11.13 6.63 -15.17
N ASN A 77 -12.45 6.45 -15.12
CA ASN A 77 -13.38 7.50 -14.74
C ASN A 77 -13.57 7.46 -13.22
N ALA A 78 -12.76 8.21 -12.48
CA ALA A 78 -12.74 8.18 -11.04
C ALA A 78 -12.42 9.58 -10.47
N ASN A 79 -12.77 9.83 -9.22
CA ASN A 79 -12.31 11.00 -8.49
C ASN A 79 -10.83 10.87 -8.13
N LEU A 80 -9.95 11.21 -9.07
CA LEU A 80 -8.51 11.12 -8.91
C LEU A 80 -7.98 12.16 -7.92
N ALA A 81 -8.58 13.34 -7.86
CA ALA A 81 -8.17 14.43 -6.97
C ALA A 81 -8.26 14.02 -5.49
N ALA A 82 -9.31 13.29 -5.12
CA ALA A 82 -9.52 12.76 -3.78
C ALA A 82 -8.89 11.36 -3.55
N ASN A 83 -8.09 10.82 -4.48
CA ASN A 83 -7.55 9.45 -4.38
C ASN A 83 -8.64 8.41 -4.00
N ASN A 84 -9.86 8.53 -4.54
CA ASN A 84 -10.99 7.70 -4.12
C ASN A 84 -10.70 6.21 -4.32
N SER A 85 -10.31 5.53 -3.25
CA SER A 85 -9.84 4.15 -3.29
C SER A 85 -10.92 3.19 -3.78
N ARG A 86 -12.20 3.42 -3.44
CA ARG A 86 -13.34 2.59 -3.88
C ARG A 86 -13.45 2.58 -5.41
N GLN A 87 -13.21 3.73 -6.06
CA GLN A 87 -13.24 3.85 -7.51
C GLN A 87 -11.94 3.39 -8.17
N VAL A 88 -10.78 3.75 -7.61
CA VAL A 88 -9.45 3.41 -8.16
C VAL A 88 -9.21 1.91 -8.15
N PHE A 89 -9.57 1.23 -7.06
CA PHE A 89 -9.37 -0.22 -6.91
C PHE A 89 -10.63 -1.05 -7.23
N ALA A 90 -11.63 -0.47 -7.89
CA ALA A 90 -12.90 -1.16 -8.18
C ALA A 90 -12.72 -2.47 -8.96
N LYS A 91 -11.71 -2.54 -9.83
CA LYS A 91 -11.42 -3.70 -10.69
C LYS A 91 -10.47 -4.73 -10.08
N VAL A 92 -9.98 -4.51 -8.86
CA VAL A 92 -9.08 -5.45 -8.16
C VAL A 92 -9.87 -6.28 -7.17
N ALA A 93 -9.90 -7.59 -7.37
CA ALA A 93 -10.66 -8.49 -6.53
C ALA A 93 -10.03 -8.68 -5.14
N GLY A 94 -10.85 -8.92 -4.12
CA GLY A 94 -10.40 -9.21 -2.75
C GLY A 94 -9.80 -8.03 -1.98
N ILE A 95 -9.96 -6.80 -2.45
CA ILE A 95 -9.50 -5.60 -1.76
C ILE A 95 -10.59 -5.10 -0.79
N ASN A 96 -10.28 -5.09 0.51
CA ASN A 96 -11.04 -4.38 1.54
C ASN A 96 -10.46 -2.98 1.71
N ILE A 97 -11.30 -1.98 1.96
CA ILE A 97 -10.91 -0.57 1.99
C ILE A 97 -11.40 0.07 3.30
N PHE A 98 -10.50 0.80 3.98
CA PHE A 98 -10.89 1.75 5.01
C PHE A 98 -10.94 3.15 4.41
N GLU A 99 -12.08 3.80 4.53
CA GLU A 99 -12.26 5.20 4.17
C GLU A 99 -11.95 6.06 5.41
N ASN A 100 -10.81 6.73 5.40
CA ASN A 100 -10.31 7.47 6.55
C ASN A 100 -10.68 8.95 6.52
N ASP A 101 -10.68 9.54 5.32
CA ASP A 101 -11.00 10.95 5.11
C ASP A 101 -11.44 11.18 3.66
N GLY A 102 -12.27 12.18 3.42
CA GLY A 102 -12.79 12.52 2.10
C GLY A 102 -11.77 13.19 1.17
N SER A 103 -10.62 13.61 1.69
CA SER A 103 -9.55 14.22 0.90
C SER A 103 -8.62 13.19 0.25
N GLY A 104 -8.66 11.92 0.68
CA GLY A 104 -7.77 10.86 0.25
C GLY A 104 -6.30 11.12 0.59
N SER A 105 -6.04 11.78 1.72
CA SER A 105 -4.67 12.02 2.22
C SER A 105 -4.03 10.73 2.71
N GLN A 106 -4.83 9.84 3.29
CA GLN A 106 -4.43 8.50 3.72
C GLN A 106 -5.39 7.45 3.17
N ILE A 107 -4.86 6.42 2.54
CA ILE A 107 -5.65 5.28 2.09
C ILE A 107 -5.38 4.04 2.94
N GLY A 108 -6.44 3.28 3.17
CA GLY A 108 -6.38 2.00 3.86
C GLY A 108 -6.82 0.87 2.92
N ILE A 109 -5.90 -0.04 2.61
CA ILE A 109 -6.15 -1.15 1.69
C ILE A 109 -5.62 -2.44 2.32
N GLY A 110 -6.50 -3.44 2.41
CA GLY A 110 -6.18 -4.80 2.77
C GLY A 110 -6.63 -5.77 1.68
N GLY A 111 -6.00 -6.89 1.56
CA GLY A 111 -6.38 -7.91 0.60
C GLY A 111 -6.45 -9.30 1.23
N ARG A 112 -7.36 -10.16 0.77
CA ARG A 112 -7.45 -11.57 1.20
C ARG A 112 -7.62 -11.75 2.72
N GLY A 113 -8.37 -10.87 3.36
CA GLY A 113 -8.58 -10.91 4.81
C GLY A 113 -7.47 -10.31 5.65
N LEU A 114 -6.65 -9.44 5.08
CA LEU A 114 -5.67 -8.62 5.80
C LEU A 114 -6.29 -7.28 6.20
N ASN A 115 -5.93 -6.80 7.39
CA ASN A 115 -6.41 -5.53 7.92
C ASN A 115 -5.97 -4.36 7.01
N PRO A 116 -6.89 -3.52 6.53
CA PRO A 116 -6.58 -2.40 5.64
C PRO A 116 -5.77 -1.26 6.24
N ASN A 117 -5.57 -1.22 7.57
CA ASN A 117 -5.00 -0.06 8.25
C ASN A 117 -3.69 0.43 7.59
N ARG A 118 -3.76 1.61 6.95
CA ARG A 118 -2.64 2.33 6.32
C ARG A 118 -1.73 1.45 5.46
N ILE A 119 -2.29 0.44 4.79
CA ILE A 119 -1.59 -0.50 3.90
C ILE A 119 -0.48 -1.32 4.61
N SER A 120 -0.49 -1.41 5.92
CA SER A 120 0.60 -1.98 6.73
C SER A 120 0.95 -3.45 6.44
N ASN A 121 0.06 -4.18 5.78
CA ASN A 121 0.28 -5.57 5.39
C ASN A 121 0.93 -5.77 4.03
N PHE A 122 1.17 -4.69 3.28
CA PHE A 122 1.86 -4.70 2.00
C PHE A 122 3.24 -4.05 2.11
N ASN A 123 4.17 -4.46 1.27
CA ASN A 123 5.33 -3.65 0.97
C ASN A 123 4.91 -2.53 0.01
N THR A 124 4.88 -1.29 0.48
CA THR A 124 4.36 -0.15 -0.28
C THR A 124 5.52 0.59 -0.94
N ARG A 125 5.44 0.76 -2.26
CA ARG A 125 6.52 1.35 -3.08
C ARG A 125 6.02 2.46 -4.01
N GLN A 126 6.93 3.37 -4.34
CA GLN A 126 6.81 4.36 -5.40
C GLN A 126 7.98 4.16 -6.37
N ASN A 127 7.71 4.02 -7.67
CA ASN A 127 8.77 3.81 -8.69
C ASN A 127 9.75 2.68 -8.34
N GLY A 128 9.32 1.69 -7.54
CA GLY A 128 10.11 0.54 -7.12
C GLY A 128 10.87 0.70 -5.80
N TYR A 129 10.94 1.86 -5.16
CA TYR A 129 11.53 2.04 -3.82
C TYR A 129 10.48 2.16 -2.72
N ASP A 130 10.86 1.75 -1.50
CA ASP A 130 9.99 1.71 -0.32
C ASP A 130 9.57 3.12 0.12
N ILE A 131 8.29 3.27 0.51
CA ILE A 131 7.71 4.54 0.99
C ILE A 131 7.03 4.42 2.36
N SER A 132 7.13 3.27 3.03
CA SER A 132 6.61 3.11 4.38
C SER A 132 7.43 3.89 5.42
N ALA A 133 6.83 4.16 6.58
CA ALA A 133 7.48 4.91 7.65
C ALA A 133 8.73 4.21 8.18
N ASP A 134 8.67 2.91 8.39
CA ASP A 134 9.80 2.00 8.59
C ASP A 134 9.38 0.62 8.08
N ALA A 135 10.10 0.09 7.09
CA ALA A 135 9.75 -1.15 6.41
C ALA A 135 9.62 -2.38 7.34
N LEU A 136 10.29 -2.36 8.49
CA LEU A 136 10.33 -3.46 9.46
C LEU A 136 9.51 -3.15 10.70
N GLY A 137 9.75 -1.96 11.28
CA GLY A 137 9.20 -1.59 12.56
C GLY A 137 7.90 -0.80 12.48
N TYR A 138 7.65 -0.09 11.37
CA TYR A 138 6.46 0.72 11.17
C TYR A 138 6.01 0.70 9.71
N PRO A 139 5.47 -0.43 9.21
CA PRO A 139 5.19 -0.63 7.78
C PRO A 139 4.02 0.20 7.25
N GLU A 140 3.44 1.09 8.06
CA GLU A 140 2.39 2.00 7.65
C GLU A 140 2.91 3.11 6.72
N SER A 141 2.12 3.53 5.74
CA SER A 141 2.39 4.71 4.94
C SER A 141 1.43 5.84 5.29
N TYR A 142 1.99 6.99 5.65
CA TYR A 142 1.25 8.26 5.84
C TYR A 142 1.29 9.14 4.60
N TYR A 143 2.04 8.72 3.60
CA TYR A 143 2.11 9.32 2.29
C TYR A 143 1.36 8.44 1.29
N THR A 144 0.42 9.04 0.58
CA THR A 144 -0.24 8.43 -0.58
C THR A 144 0.17 9.18 -1.83
N PRO A 145 0.82 8.52 -2.81
CA PRO A 145 1.10 9.13 -4.11
C PRO A 145 -0.18 9.65 -4.77
N PRO A 146 -0.20 10.89 -5.32
CA PRO A 146 -1.39 11.43 -5.96
C PRO A 146 -1.73 10.62 -7.21
N THR A 147 -2.96 10.11 -7.30
CA THR A 147 -3.41 9.32 -8.47
C THR A 147 -3.27 10.07 -9.77
N GLU A 148 -3.33 11.40 -9.76
CA GLU A 148 -3.14 12.27 -10.92
C GLU A 148 -1.72 12.19 -11.52
N ALA A 149 -0.72 11.77 -10.74
CA ALA A 149 0.67 11.58 -11.18
C ALA A 149 0.99 10.15 -11.62
N ILE A 150 0.09 9.19 -11.35
CA ILE A 150 0.34 7.76 -11.51
C ILE A 150 -0.02 7.31 -12.93
N GLU A 151 0.90 6.59 -13.58
CA GLU A 151 0.66 5.85 -14.81
C GLU A 151 -0.15 4.58 -14.51
N ARG A 152 0.38 3.76 -13.56
CA ARG A 152 -0.26 2.52 -13.15
C ARG A 152 0.05 2.17 -11.68
N ILE A 153 -0.87 1.44 -11.07
CA ILE A 153 -0.70 0.83 -9.75
C ILE A 153 -0.51 -0.66 -9.95
N GLU A 154 0.62 -1.18 -9.48
CA GLU A 154 0.98 -2.60 -9.58
C GLU A 154 0.71 -3.29 -8.24
N ILE A 155 -0.04 -4.39 -8.27
CA ILE A 155 -0.34 -5.20 -7.09
C ILE A 155 0.21 -6.61 -7.33
N LEU A 156 1.05 -7.06 -6.41
CA LEU A 156 1.69 -8.36 -6.45
C LEU A 156 1.28 -9.17 -5.23
N ARG A 157 0.85 -10.39 -5.44
CA ARG A 157 0.38 -11.26 -4.36
C ARG A 157 1.14 -12.59 -4.32
N GLY A 158 1.17 -13.22 -3.13
CA GLY A 158 1.80 -14.52 -2.95
C GLY A 158 3.27 -14.53 -3.37
N ALA A 159 3.71 -15.57 -4.06
CA ALA A 159 5.10 -15.75 -4.50
C ALA A 159 5.67 -14.60 -5.35
N ALA A 160 4.81 -13.76 -5.94
CA ALA A 160 5.26 -12.59 -6.68
C ALA A 160 5.99 -11.57 -5.81
N SER A 161 5.72 -11.54 -4.53
CA SER A 161 6.30 -10.56 -3.59
C SER A 161 7.64 -10.97 -3.00
N LEU A 162 8.09 -12.24 -3.10
CA LEU A 162 9.35 -12.73 -2.50
C LEU A 162 10.57 -11.88 -2.86
N GLN A 163 10.64 -11.37 -4.09
CA GLN A 163 11.71 -10.49 -4.52
C GLN A 163 11.66 -9.08 -3.89
N TYR A 164 10.59 -8.73 -3.17
CA TYR A 164 10.42 -7.41 -2.58
C TYR A 164 10.35 -7.42 -1.05
N GLY A 165 9.86 -8.49 -0.45
CA GLY A 165 9.73 -8.61 1.00
C GLY A 165 9.06 -9.90 1.43
N THR A 166 8.70 -9.95 2.71
CA THR A 166 8.15 -11.13 3.37
C THR A 166 6.67 -11.00 3.70
N GLN A 167 6.09 -9.82 3.47
CA GLN A 167 4.75 -9.44 3.90
C GLN A 167 3.66 -10.33 3.28
N PHE A 168 2.64 -10.67 4.07
CA PHE A 168 1.52 -11.50 3.66
C PHE A 168 0.65 -10.89 2.56
N GLY A 169 0.51 -9.57 2.54
CA GLY A 169 -0.26 -8.84 1.52
C GLY A 169 0.43 -8.79 0.15
N GLY A 170 1.75 -8.97 0.14
CA GLY A 170 2.53 -8.80 -1.06
C GLY A 170 3.07 -7.37 -1.23
N MET A 171 2.97 -6.81 -2.43
CA MET A 171 3.50 -5.47 -2.73
C MET A 171 2.46 -4.64 -3.48
N ILE A 172 2.42 -3.34 -3.18
CA ILE A 172 1.76 -2.30 -3.99
C ILE A 172 2.84 -1.32 -4.45
N ASN A 173 2.94 -1.10 -5.77
CA ASN A 173 3.87 -0.14 -6.35
C ASN A 173 3.12 0.91 -7.17
N TYR A 174 3.30 2.17 -6.82
CA TYR A 174 2.77 3.32 -7.55
C TYR A 174 3.81 3.77 -8.56
N LYS A 175 3.59 3.47 -9.84
CA LYS A 175 4.49 3.90 -10.91
C LYS A 175 4.01 5.23 -11.48
N PHE A 176 4.84 6.26 -11.38
CA PHE A 176 4.54 7.57 -11.91
C PHE A 176 4.69 7.61 -13.43
N ASN A 177 4.00 8.57 -14.06
CA ASN A 177 4.14 8.85 -15.47
C ASN A 177 5.61 9.17 -15.82
N ASP A 178 6.13 8.50 -16.84
CA ASP A 178 7.44 8.85 -17.38
C ASP A 178 7.38 10.16 -18.17
N ALA A 179 8.52 10.86 -18.26
CA ALA A 179 8.65 12.05 -19.09
C ALA A 179 8.50 11.68 -20.59
N PRO A 180 7.75 12.47 -21.39
CA PRO A 180 7.63 12.24 -22.82
C PRO A 180 9.02 12.40 -23.49
N THR A 181 9.37 11.44 -24.37
CA THR A 181 10.67 11.45 -25.07
C THR A 181 10.71 12.33 -26.31
N ASN A 182 9.54 12.72 -26.82
CA ASN A 182 9.37 13.48 -28.06
C ASN A 182 9.00 14.94 -27.84
N LYS A 183 8.97 15.42 -26.60
CA LYS A 183 8.66 16.80 -26.24
C LYS A 183 9.72 17.34 -25.27
N ILE A 184 10.18 18.57 -25.52
CA ILE A 184 11.07 19.29 -24.59
C ILE A 184 10.30 19.66 -23.34
N ILE A 185 9.04 20.07 -23.49
CA ILE A 185 8.13 20.41 -22.40
C ILE A 185 6.72 19.92 -22.68
N SER A 186 6.07 19.39 -21.69
CA SER A 186 4.64 19.06 -21.65
C SER A 186 4.08 19.44 -20.29
N GLY A 187 2.83 19.84 -20.25
CA GLY A 187 2.13 20.21 -19.02
C GLY A 187 0.85 19.43 -18.83
N ASN A 188 0.52 19.16 -17.58
CA ASN A 188 -0.78 18.61 -17.16
C ASN A 188 -1.22 19.33 -15.88
N PHE A 189 -2.22 20.20 -16.03
CA PHE A 189 -2.77 21.02 -14.96
C PHE A 189 -4.20 20.59 -14.70
N ARG A 190 -4.51 20.24 -13.45
CA ARG A 190 -5.83 19.79 -13.03
C ARG A 190 -6.27 20.60 -11.83
N GLN A 191 -7.41 21.25 -11.95
CA GLN A 191 -8.04 22.07 -10.90
C GLN A 191 -9.37 21.43 -10.55
N THR A 192 -9.54 21.03 -9.31
CA THR A 192 -10.76 20.36 -8.84
C THR A 192 -11.37 21.14 -7.71
N GLY A 193 -12.68 21.43 -7.84
CA GLY A 193 -13.54 21.86 -6.75
C GLY A 193 -14.55 20.76 -6.44
N ALA A 194 -14.85 20.55 -5.16
CA ALA A 194 -15.83 19.57 -4.73
C ALA A 194 -16.63 20.06 -3.50
N SER A 195 -17.61 19.27 -3.09
CA SER A 195 -18.40 19.51 -1.88
C SER A 195 -17.51 19.70 -0.65
N PHE A 196 -18.03 20.35 0.37
CA PHE A 196 -17.39 20.54 1.68
C PHE A 196 -16.06 21.31 1.61
N GLY A 197 -15.99 22.32 0.73
CA GLY A 197 -14.80 23.17 0.58
C GLY A 197 -13.58 22.46 0.00
N PHE A 198 -13.74 21.28 -0.62
CA PHE A 198 -12.60 20.59 -1.21
C PHE A 198 -12.08 21.30 -2.44
N LEU A 199 -10.80 21.65 -2.40
CA LEU A 199 -10.03 22.21 -3.51
C LEU A 199 -8.78 21.37 -3.72
N ASN A 200 -8.48 21.00 -4.98
CA ASN A 200 -7.24 20.35 -5.35
C ASN A 200 -6.66 21.00 -6.59
N SER A 201 -5.42 21.46 -6.49
CA SER A 201 -4.64 22.01 -7.59
C SER A 201 -3.42 21.12 -7.84
N PHE A 202 -3.46 20.34 -8.92
CA PHE A 202 -2.37 19.48 -9.37
C PHE A 202 -1.75 20.05 -10.63
N ASN A 203 -0.43 20.34 -10.59
CA ASN A 203 0.31 20.99 -11.66
C ASN A 203 1.58 20.21 -11.97
N GLN A 204 1.69 19.64 -13.15
CA GLN A 204 2.81 18.80 -13.59
C GLN A 204 3.47 19.37 -14.85
N LEU A 205 4.81 19.36 -14.85
CA LEU A 205 5.64 19.65 -16.02
C LEU A 205 6.59 18.47 -16.23
N ALA A 206 6.70 18.03 -17.48
CA ALA A 206 7.59 16.92 -17.85
C ALA A 206 8.14 17.12 -19.26
N GLY A 207 9.32 16.58 -19.54
CA GLY A 207 9.91 16.67 -20.86
C GLY A 207 11.27 16.00 -21.00
N SER A 208 11.80 16.00 -22.21
CA SER A 208 13.10 15.43 -22.51
C SER A 208 13.87 16.34 -23.48
N ALA A 209 15.13 16.64 -23.14
CA ALA A 209 16.07 17.41 -23.94
C ALA A 209 17.41 16.69 -24.01
N GLY A 210 17.77 16.18 -25.20
CA GLY A 210 18.99 15.41 -25.39
C GLY A 210 19.04 14.16 -24.51
N LYS A 211 19.99 14.11 -23.59
CA LYS A 211 20.20 12.98 -22.68
C LYS A 211 19.44 13.10 -21.35
N ILE A 212 18.77 14.23 -21.12
CA ILE A 212 18.08 14.51 -19.86
C ILE A 212 16.57 14.41 -20.07
N SER A 213 15.90 13.70 -19.18
CA SER A 213 14.44 13.68 -19.05
C SER A 213 14.08 14.13 -17.65
N TYR A 214 13.01 14.91 -17.51
CA TYR A 214 12.56 15.43 -16.23
C TYR A 214 11.04 15.30 -16.07
N ASN A 215 10.60 15.16 -14.83
CA ASN A 215 9.19 15.17 -14.44
C ASN A 215 9.08 15.82 -13.07
N ALA A 216 8.26 16.84 -12.94
CA ALA A 216 8.02 17.48 -11.66
C ALA A 216 6.54 17.83 -11.52
N PHE A 217 6.01 17.70 -10.30
CA PHE A 217 4.67 18.19 -10.00
C PHE A 217 4.63 18.86 -8.62
N TYR A 218 3.63 19.73 -8.47
CA TYR A 218 3.20 20.28 -7.21
C TYR A 218 1.68 20.11 -7.08
N GLN A 219 1.24 19.62 -5.91
CA GLN A 219 -0.16 19.46 -5.56
C GLN A 219 -0.44 20.21 -4.26
N TYR A 220 -1.50 21.01 -4.28
CA TYR A 220 -2.10 21.62 -3.10
C TYR A 220 -3.50 21.08 -2.93
N LYS A 221 -3.87 20.69 -1.72
CA LYS A 221 -5.26 20.37 -1.35
C LYS A 221 -5.67 21.16 -0.13
N HIS A 222 -6.90 21.62 -0.17
CA HIS A 222 -7.63 22.16 0.97
C HIS A 222 -8.96 21.42 1.10
N TYR A 223 -9.41 21.21 2.32
CA TYR A 223 -10.68 20.54 2.61
C TYR A 223 -11.20 21.07 3.93
N ASP A 224 -12.43 21.63 3.96
CA ASP A 224 -13.07 22.07 5.20
C ASP A 224 -13.63 20.88 5.98
N GLY A 225 -14.02 19.82 5.26
CA GLY A 225 -14.63 18.62 5.80
C GLY A 225 -16.16 18.72 5.90
N TRP A 226 -16.82 17.57 5.91
CA TRP A 226 -18.27 17.49 6.04
C TRP A 226 -18.75 17.51 7.52
N ARG A 227 -17.83 17.35 8.46
CA ARG A 227 -18.03 17.58 9.90
C ARG A 227 -17.21 18.77 10.33
N ASP A 228 -17.69 19.52 11.33
CA ASP A 228 -16.86 20.56 11.95
C ASP A 228 -15.56 19.95 12.50
N ASN A 229 -14.51 20.77 12.64
CA ASN A 229 -13.19 20.34 13.08
C ASN A 229 -12.55 19.24 12.22
N SER A 230 -12.71 19.34 10.88
CA SER A 230 -12.19 18.39 9.88
C SER A 230 -11.30 19.03 8.83
N THR A 231 -10.83 20.26 9.03
CA THR A 231 -10.02 20.97 8.03
C THR A 231 -8.72 20.26 7.71
N LEU A 232 -8.32 20.31 6.44
CA LEU A 232 -7.03 19.81 5.96
C LEU A 232 -6.35 20.86 5.09
N ASN A 233 -5.05 21.06 5.31
CA ASN A 233 -4.14 21.74 4.38
C ASN A 233 -3.00 20.81 4.02
N TYR A 234 -2.79 20.60 2.72
CA TYR A 234 -1.90 19.56 2.20
C TYR A 234 -1.06 20.08 1.05
N HIS A 235 0.25 19.85 1.12
CA HIS A 235 1.22 20.22 0.10
C HIS A 235 2.04 19.00 -0.27
N ASN A 236 2.12 18.68 -1.56
CA ASN A 236 2.91 17.57 -2.08
C ASN A 236 3.68 18.02 -3.33
N ALA A 237 4.95 17.74 -3.35
CA ALA A 237 5.81 18.04 -4.48
C ALA A 237 6.66 16.82 -4.85
N PHE A 238 6.95 16.67 -6.12
CA PHE A 238 7.82 15.64 -6.66
C PHE A 238 8.72 16.21 -7.73
N GLY A 239 9.96 15.77 -7.75
CA GLY A 239 10.91 16.07 -8.80
C GLY A 239 11.70 14.83 -9.19
N SER A 240 11.85 14.61 -10.49
CA SER A 240 12.60 13.50 -11.06
C SER A 240 13.46 13.98 -12.20
N VAL A 241 14.73 13.58 -12.22
CA VAL A 241 15.65 13.83 -13.32
C VAL A 241 16.31 12.51 -13.70
N LYS A 242 16.21 12.15 -14.98
CA LYS A 242 16.86 10.95 -15.56
C LYS A 242 17.90 11.40 -16.57
N TYR A 243 19.14 10.96 -16.37
CA TYR A 243 20.25 11.17 -17.29
C TYR A 243 20.62 9.87 -18.01
N LYS A 244 20.51 9.87 -19.34
CA LYS A 244 20.98 8.77 -20.19
C LYS A 244 22.47 8.99 -20.49
N VAL A 245 23.35 8.33 -19.73
CA VAL A 245 24.81 8.41 -19.92
C VAL A 245 25.14 7.94 -21.33
N ASN A 246 24.58 6.78 -21.71
CA ASN A 246 24.65 6.20 -23.05
C ASN A 246 23.42 5.33 -23.33
N SER A 247 23.41 4.56 -24.42
CA SER A 247 22.30 3.67 -24.78
C SER A 247 22.04 2.53 -23.78
N ARG A 248 23.01 2.19 -22.93
CA ARG A 248 22.96 1.06 -21.98
C ARG A 248 22.87 1.49 -20.52
N LEU A 249 23.26 2.71 -20.18
CA LEU A 249 23.34 3.19 -18.80
C LEU A 249 22.50 4.44 -18.63
N SER A 250 21.58 4.40 -17.64
CA SER A 250 20.82 5.56 -17.20
C SER A 250 20.85 5.69 -15.67
N ILE A 251 20.85 6.92 -15.18
CA ILE A 251 20.80 7.28 -13.77
C ILE A 251 19.59 8.18 -13.58
N LYS A 252 18.76 7.88 -12.60
CA LYS A 252 17.55 8.66 -12.25
C LYS A 252 17.60 9.04 -10.78
N GLY A 253 17.37 10.30 -10.47
CA GLY A 253 17.16 10.81 -9.12
C GLY A 253 15.72 11.24 -8.93
N ASP A 254 15.07 10.82 -7.84
CA ASP A 254 13.72 11.23 -7.45
C ASP A 254 13.77 11.89 -6.06
N TYR A 255 12.97 12.94 -5.88
CA TYR A 255 12.70 13.57 -4.60
C TYR A 255 11.18 13.80 -4.45
N THR A 256 10.64 13.42 -3.29
CA THR A 256 9.23 13.67 -2.92
C THR A 256 9.19 14.42 -1.60
N PHE A 257 8.44 15.50 -1.56
CA PHE A 257 8.09 16.28 -0.38
C PHE A 257 6.59 16.19 -0.12
N LEU A 258 6.21 15.93 1.13
CA LEU A 258 4.83 16.06 1.59
C LEU A 258 4.80 16.75 2.95
N ASN A 259 3.88 17.67 3.09
CA ASN A 259 3.50 18.24 4.38
C ASN A 259 1.99 18.41 4.43
N TYR A 260 1.35 17.92 5.49
CA TYR A 260 -0.03 18.27 5.74
C TYR A 260 -0.33 18.38 7.23
N ILE A 261 -1.36 19.17 7.51
CA ILE A 261 -1.96 19.33 8.82
C ILE A 261 -3.47 19.20 8.70
N SER A 262 -4.08 18.45 9.59
CA SER A 262 -5.53 18.25 9.63
C SER A 262 -6.08 18.31 11.04
N GLN A 263 -7.29 18.83 11.16
CA GLN A 263 -8.12 18.66 12.34
C GLN A 263 -8.73 17.26 12.36
N GLN A 264 -9.18 16.82 13.53
CA GLN A 264 -9.79 15.51 13.70
C GLN A 264 -11.02 15.61 14.61
N PRO A 265 -12.25 15.44 14.07
CA PRO A 265 -13.50 15.64 14.80
C PRO A 265 -13.77 14.58 15.86
N GLY A 266 -12.96 13.51 15.89
CA GLY A 266 -13.11 12.37 16.79
C GLY A 266 -14.11 11.32 16.31
N GLY A 267 -14.04 10.13 16.92
CA GLY A 267 -14.96 9.04 16.67
C GLY A 267 -16.30 9.24 17.39
N LEU A 268 -17.29 8.47 16.98
CA LEU A 268 -18.66 8.47 17.54
C LEU A 268 -18.96 7.15 18.24
N THR A 269 -19.91 7.17 19.19
CA THR A 269 -20.58 5.96 19.68
C THR A 269 -21.62 5.49 18.64
N ASP A 270 -22.11 4.25 18.78
CA ASP A 270 -23.19 3.72 17.93
C ASP A 270 -24.46 4.57 18.02
N LYS A 271 -24.76 5.09 19.22
CA LYS A 271 -25.90 5.99 19.42
C LYS A 271 -25.69 7.32 18.71
N GLN A 272 -24.54 7.97 18.92
CA GLN A 272 -24.22 9.24 18.29
C GLN A 272 -24.22 9.14 16.75
N PHE A 273 -23.68 8.05 16.20
CA PHE A 273 -23.69 7.81 14.76
C PHE A 273 -25.09 7.67 14.17
N ARG A 274 -26.01 7.00 14.90
CA ARG A 274 -27.41 6.87 14.45
C ARG A 274 -28.20 8.15 14.60
N ASP A 275 -28.00 8.88 15.71
CA ASP A 275 -28.77 10.09 16.02
C ASP A 275 -28.35 11.26 15.14
N ASP A 276 -27.04 11.49 15.00
CA ASP A 276 -26.47 12.55 14.17
C ASP A 276 -25.00 12.24 13.85
N PRO A 277 -24.67 11.75 12.64
CA PRO A 277 -23.30 11.45 12.23
C PRO A 277 -22.42 12.68 12.04
N TYR A 278 -22.99 13.89 12.01
CA TYR A 278 -22.25 15.17 11.88
C TYR A 278 -21.61 15.63 13.18
N GLN A 279 -21.97 15.03 14.31
CA GLN A 279 -21.44 15.41 15.62
C GLN A 279 -19.92 15.42 15.69
N VAL A 280 -19.38 16.37 16.47
CA VAL A 280 -17.96 16.48 16.80
C VAL A 280 -17.75 16.14 18.27
N THR A 281 -16.91 15.17 18.54
CA THR A 281 -16.57 14.76 19.93
C THR A 281 -15.21 15.31 20.37
N ARG A 282 -14.44 15.87 19.45
CA ARG A 282 -13.08 16.35 19.67
C ARG A 282 -12.84 17.68 18.94
N ASN A 283 -12.71 18.76 19.70
CA ASN A 283 -12.47 20.11 19.16
C ASN A 283 -11.01 20.52 19.18
N ARG A 284 -10.15 19.69 19.81
CA ARG A 284 -8.73 20.01 20.05
C ARG A 284 -7.77 18.98 19.44
N ASN A 285 -8.30 18.07 18.61
CA ASN A 285 -7.48 17.01 18.01
C ASN A 285 -6.93 17.45 16.65
N TRP A 286 -5.63 17.23 16.48
CA TRP A 286 -4.87 17.56 15.29
C TRP A 286 -3.97 16.42 14.87
N PHE A 287 -3.67 16.38 13.58
CA PHE A 287 -2.73 15.43 13.00
C PHE A 287 -1.84 16.15 11.99
N LYS A 288 -0.53 15.87 12.03
CA LYS A 288 0.45 16.48 11.14
C LYS A 288 1.41 15.44 10.62
N VAL A 289 1.75 15.55 9.35
CA VAL A 289 2.75 14.71 8.70
C VAL A 289 3.72 15.58 7.91
N ASN A 290 5.00 15.25 8.02
CA ASN A 290 6.07 15.77 7.19
C ASN A 290 6.85 14.59 6.60
N TRP A 291 7.07 14.57 5.28
CA TRP A 291 7.59 13.41 4.57
C TRP A 291 8.55 13.83 3.47
N ASN A 292 9.79 13.32 3.53
CA ASN A 292 10.82 13.58 2.54
C ASN A 292 11.40 12.25 2.09
N LEU A 293 11.19 11.91 0.82
CA LEU A 293 11.70 10.69 0.19
C LEU A 293 12.77 11.05 -0.84
N TYR A 294 13.83 10.28 -0.87
CA TYR A 294 14.93 10.40 -1.82
C TYR A 294 15.20 9.06 -2.48
N SER A 295 15.48 9.05 -3.77
CA SER A 295 15.99 7.84 -4.41
C SER A 295 16.97 8.16 -5.54
N VAL A 296 17.88 7.22 -5.74
CA VAL A 296 18.76 7.15 -6.91
C VAL A 296 18.63 5.77 -7.53
N VAL A 297 18.29 5.72 -8.80
CA VAL A 297 18.12 4.48 -9.56
C VAL A 297 19.12 4.44 -10.70
N VAL A 298 19.86 3.35 -10.79
CA VAL A 298 20.83 3.09 -11.88
C VAL A 298 20.33 1.85 -12.64
N ASP A 299 20.03 2.04 -13.92
CA ASP A 299 19.71 0.94 -14.85
C ASP A 299 20.87 0.76 -15.81
N TYR A 300 21.45 -0.46 -15.85
CA TYR A 300 22.56 -0.78 -16.69
C TYR A 300 22.33 -2.08 -17.49
N GLU A 301 22.27 -1.96 -18.81
CA GLU A 301 22.27 -3.10 -19.72
C GLU A 301 23.73 -3.53 -20.02
N ILE A 302 24.27 -4.43 -19.18
CA ILE A 302 25.63 -4.94 -19.33
C ILE A 302 25.81 -5.52 -20.74
N ASN A 303 24.82 -6.28 -21.20
CA ASN A 303 24.70 -6.77 -22.57
C ASN A 303 23.23 -7.11 -22.87
N GLN A 304 22.91 -7.58 -24.08
CA GLN A 304 21.54 -7.93 -24.50
C GLN A 304 20.86 -8.98 -23.62
N ARG A 305 21.62 -9.79 -22.87
CA ARG A 305 21.11 -10.88 -22.02
C ARG A 305 21.17 -10.55 -20.52
N THR A 306 21.89 -9.50 -20.11
CA THR A 306 22.17 -9.22 -18.70
C THR A 306 21.86 -7.77 -18.37
N LYS A 307 20.96 -7.56 -17.43
CA LYS A 307 20.55 -6.25 -16.92
C LYS A 307 20.86 -6.15 -15.43
N LEU A 308 21.36 -5.01 -15.01
CA LEU A 308 21.58 -4.64 -13.63
C LEU A 308 20.69 -3.44 -13.29
N ASN A 309 20.02 -3.51 -12.16
CA ASN A 309 19.34 -2.39 -11.56
C ASN A 309 19.87 -2.19 -10.14
N PHE A 310 20.20 -0.97 -9.79
CA PHE A 310 20.57 -0.58 -8.43
C PHE A 310 19.67 0.57 -7.99
N ILE A 311 19.10 0.46 -6.79
CA ILE A 311 18.27 1.48 -6.18
C ILE A 311 18.85 1.81 -4.80
N ALA A 312 19.16 3.08 -4.54
CA ALA A 312 19.39 3.61 -3.21
C ALA A 312 18.22 4.55 -2.86
N PHE A 313 17.72 4.47 -1.65
CA PHE A 313 16.59 5.28 -1.20
C PHE A 313 16.73 5.69 0.27
N GLY A 314 16.04 6.75 0.65
CA GLY A 314 15.99 7.23 2.03
C GLY A 314 14.70 7.97 2.33
N LEU A 315 14.34 7.96 3.60
CA LEU A 315 13.19 8.65 4.16
C LEU A 315 13.62 9.46 5.38
N MET A 316 13.26 10.75 5.40
CA MET A 316 13.28 11.61 6.57
C MET A 316 11.86 12.12 6.78
N ALA A 317 11.19 11.65 7.84
CA ALA A 317 9.77 11.92 8.02
C ALA A 317 9.41 12.12 9.48
N GLY A 318 8.22 12.68 9.72
CA GLY A 318 7.64 12.82 11.04
C GLY A 318 6.12 12.76 10.99
N ARG A 319 5.55 12.27 12.08
CA ARG A 319 4.12 12.23 12.29
C ARG A 319 3.81 12.65 13.71
N ASP A 320 2.92 13.65 13.87
CA ASP A 320 2.46 14.13 15.16
C ASP A 320 0.94 13.95 15.27
N ALA A 321 0.47 13.39 16.38
CA ALA A 321 -0.95 13.29 16.72
C ALA A 321 -1.18 13.96 18.07
N LEU A 322 -1.99 15.01 18.09
CA LEU A 322 -2.22 15.89 19.22
C LEU A 322 -3.70 15.87 19.59
N GLY A 323 -4.02 15.71 20.87
CA GLY A 323 -5.40 15.85 21.33
C GLY A 323 -5.77 14.95 22.51
N HIS A 324 -7.04 14.54 22.55
CA HIS A 324 -7.59 13.71 23.61
C HIS A 324 -7.87 12.30 23.11
N LEU A 325 -7.36 11.29 23.81
CA LEU A 325 -7.51 9.85 23.47
C LEU A 325 -8.63 9.14 24.25
N GLY A 326 -9.40 9.87 25.04
CA GLY A 326 -10.50 9.31 25.82
C GLY A 326 -11.60 8.72 24.93
N ARG A 327 -12.45 7.86 25.54
CA ARG A 327 -13.58 7.22 24.84
C ARG A 327 -14.55 8.27 24.26
N PRO A 328 -15.27 7.99 23.14
CA PRO A 328 -16.16 8.96 22.51
C PRO A 328 -17.38 9.32 23.35
N ASP A 329 -17.79 8.46 24.29
CA ASP A 329 -18.84 8.72 25.26
C ASP A 329 -18.40 9.60 26.45
N ARG A 330 -17.14 10.06 26.45
CA ARG A 330 -16.59 10.96 27.48
C ARG A 330 -16.25 12.31 26.86
N VAL A 331 -16.70 13.37 27.53
CA VAL A 331 -16.41 14.75 27.12
C VAL A 331 -14.91 15.02 27.26
N ASP A 332 -14.35 15.75 26.30
CA ASP A 332 -12.98 16.25 26.37
C ASP A 332 -12.90 17.37 27.41
N ASP A 333 -12.25 17.09 28.53
CA ASP A 333 -12.04 18.07 29.62
C ASP A 333 -10.97 19.09 29.21
N THR A 334 -11.41 20.28 28.79
CA THR A 334 -10.53 21.36 28.32
C THR A 334 -9.64 21.95 29.39
N SER A 335 -9.87 21.65 30.68
CA SER A 335 -8.97 22.03 31.78
C SER A 335 -7.69 21.20 31.82
N LYS A 336 -7.68 20.01 31.16
CA LYS A 336 -6.55 19.10 31.12
C LYS A 336 -5.66 19.34 29.92
N TYR A 337 -4.38 18.99 30.06
CA TYR A 337 -3.42 18.95 28.95
C TYR A 337 -3.88 17.97 27.86
N ARG A 338 -3.52 18.30 26.62
CA ARG A 338 -3.67 17.38 25.49
C ARG A 338 -2.53 16.37 25.49
N ASN A 339 -2.77 15.20 24.95
CA ASN A 339 -1.73 14.22 24.69
C ASN A 339 -1.09 14.49 23.30
N LEU A 340 0.23 14.50 23.25
CA LEU A 340 1.00 14.55 22.01
C LEU A 340 1.76 13.25 21.84
N LEU A 341 1.52 12.58 20.71
CA LEU A 341 2.31 11.45 20.22
C LEU A 341 3.09 11.91 19.00
N SER A 342 4.42 11.90 19.10
CA SER A 342 5.32 12.34 18.03
C SER A 342 6.25 11.21 17.61
N ASP A 343 6.28 10.90 16.30
CA ASP A 343 7.20 9.96 15.71
C ASP A 343 8.11 10.66 14.70
N VAL A 344 9.40 10.36 14.74
CA VAL A 344 10.41 10.83 13.79
C VAL A 344 11.08 9.61 13.15
N TYR A 345 11.09 9.55 11.83
CA TYR A 345 11.61 8.42 11.05
C TYR A 345 12.83 8.85 10.24
N ASN A 346 13.93 8.10 10.35
CA ASN A 346 15.13 8.27 9.55
C ASN A 346 15.58 6.93 9.02
N ASN A 347 15.33 6.67 7.74
CA ASN A 347 15.56 5.39 7.12
C ASN A 347 16.35 5.52 5.83
N TYR A 348 17.18 4.53 5.53
CA TYR A 348 17.85 4.41 4.26
C TYR A 348 18.05 2.95 3.88
N GLY A 349 18.08 2.70 2.58
CA GLY A 349 18.27 1.36 2.08
C GLY A 349 18.79 1.35 0.66
N SER A 350 19.23 0.17 0.24
CA SER A 350 19.62 -0.09 -1.13
C SER A 350 19.18 -1.49 -1.57
N GLU A 351 18.88 -1.61 -2.84
CA GLU A 351 18.59 -2.88 -3.51
C GLU A 351 19.42 -2.99 -4.78
N ILE A 352 19.98 -4.16 -5.03
CA ILE A 352 20.66 -4.49 -6.27
C ILE A 352 20.01 -5.72 -6.88
N ARG A 353 19.80 -5.72 -8.20
CA ARG A 353 19.14 -6.79 -8.95
C ARG A 353 19.88 -7.06 -10.23
N LEU A 354 20.26 -8.31 -10.46
CA LEU A 354 20.87 -8.79 -11.69
C LEU A 354 19.94 -9.79 -12.36
N LEU A 355 19.42 -9.45 -13.52
CA LEU A 355 18.62 -10.35 -14.35
C LEU A 355 19.49 -10.83 -15.53
N ARG A 356 19.53 -12.16 -15.71
CA ARG A 356 20.21 -12.78 -16.85
C ARG A 356 19.29 -13.71 -17.61
N ARG A 357 19.24 -13.53 -18.93
CA ARG A 357 18.56 -14.42 -19.87
C ARG A 357 19.52 -15.52 -20.30
N TYR A 358 19.05 -16.76 -20.35
CA TYR A 358 19.82 -17.91 -20.79
C TYR A 358 18.92 -18.94 -21.47
N SER A 359 19.50 -19.91 -22.15
CA SER A 359 18.76 -21.00 -22.80
C SER A 359 18.73 -22.22 -21.87
N PHE A 360 17.55 -22.78 -21.65
CA PHE A 360 17.32 -24.02 -20.92
C PHE A 360 16.39 -24.90 -21.75
N LEU A 361 16.78 -26.15 -22.07
CA LEU A 361 16.04 -27.05 -22.95
C LEU A 361 15.60 -26.40 -24.29
N ASN A 362 16.47 -25.58 -24.88
CA ASN A 362 16.23 -24.78 -26.08
C ASN A 362 15.18 -23.65 -25.93
N TYR A 363 14.67 -23.40 -24.72
CA TYR A 363 13.75 -22.30 -24.45
C TYR A 363 14.42 -21.19 -23.66
N GLN A 364 13.97 -19.96 -23.88
CA GLN A 364 14.48 -18.80 -23.16
C GLN A 364 14.02 -18.81 -21.70
N SER A 365 14.97 -18.90 -20.80
CA SER A 365 14.81 -18.84 -19.34
C SER A 365 15.44 -17.58 -18.76
N ASN A 366 15.09 -17.23 -17.54
CA ASN A 366 15.57 -16.01 -16.90
C ASN A 366 15.89 -16.28 -15.43
N VAL A 367 17.06 -15.88 -14.98
CA VAL A 367 17.44 -15.89 -13.57
C VAL A 367 17.57 -14.46 -13.06
N LEU A 368 17.01 -14.20 -11.88
CA LEU A 368 17.13 -12.98 -11.11
C LEU A 368 17.87 -13.29 -9.81
N ILE A 369 18.92 -12.53 -9.53
CA ILE A 369 19.63 -12.52 -8.26
C ILE A 369 19.55 -11.11 -7.71
N GLY A 370 19.24 -10.96 -6.43
CA GLY A 370 19.20 -9.65 -5.81
C GLY A 370 19.60 -9.66 -4.34
N ALA A 371 19.95 -8.47 -3.87
CA ALA A 371 20.25 -8.24 -2.46
C ALA A 371 19.63 -6.91 -2.00
N ARG A 372 19.28 -6.84 -0.73
CA ARG A 372 18.78 -5.64 -0.05
C ARG A 372 19.56 -5.41 1.22
N ALA A 373 19.88 -4.14 1.49
CA ALA A 373 20.36 -3.65 2.77
C ALA A 373 19.48 -2.48 3.19
N TYR A 374 19.03 -2.48 4.44
CA TYR A 374 18.15 -1.44 4.99
C TYR A 374 18.52 -1.17 6.45
N LYS A 375 18.45 0.11 6.84
CA LYS A 375 18.59 0.55 8.21
C LYS A 375 17.56 1.63 8.50
N GLY A 376 16.84 1.47 9.61
CA GLY A 376 15.85 2.42 10.11
C GLY A 376 16.16 2.87 11.52
N SER A 377 15.70 4.06 11.87
CA SER A 377 15.71 4.61 13.22
C SER A 377 14.43 5.41 13.41
N THR A 378 13.59 4.97 14.34
CA THR A 378 12.36 5.68 14.71
C THR A 378 12.49 6.18 16.14
N VAL A 379 12.28 7.49 16.35
CA VAL A 379 12.14 8.08 17.69
C VAL A 379 10.66 8.31 17.94
N ARG A 380 10.12 7.75 19.02
CA ARG A 380 8.74 7.95 19.45
C ARG A 380 8.71 8.59 20.84
N LYS A 381 8.00 9.71 20.96
CA LYS A 381 7.75 10.38 22.23
C LYS A 381 6.24 10.54 22.44
N GLN A 382 5.80 10.38 23.68
CA GLN A 382 4.42 10.64 24.08
C GLN A 382 4.42 11.39 25.43
N GLY A 383 3.66 12.48 25.49
CA GLY A 383 3.60 13.32 26.68
C GLY A 383 2.51 14.39 26.57
N ASP A 384 2.53 15.32 27.51
CA ASP A 384 1.58 16.40 27.58
C ASP A 384 1.95 17.56 26.64
N ALA A 385 0.93 18.14 25.99
CA ALA A 385 0.99 19.40 25.26
C ALA A 385 0.05 20.42 25.92
N ASP A 386 0.01 21.65 25.39
CA ASP A 386 -0.82 22.71 25.94
C ASP A 386 -2.32 22.35 26.00
N LYS A 387 -3.11 23.20 26.67
CA LYS A 387 -4.56 23.02 26.84
C LYS A 387 -5.40 23.67 25.72
N THR A 388 -4.77 24.38 24.80
CA THR A 388 -5.47 25.16 23.76
C THR A 388 -6.07 24.25 22.68
N SER A 389 -6.93 24.80 21.82
CA SER A 389 -7.41 24.14 20.62
C SER A 389 -6.51 24.37 19.38
N ARG A 390 -5.41 25.12 19.51
CA ARG A 390 -4.51 25.44 18.40
C ARG A 390 -3.65 24.24 18.01
N ALA A 391 -3.14 24.24 16.78
CA ALA A 391 -2.22 23.24 16.25
C ALA A 391 -0.80 23.42 16.79
N ASN A 392 -0.62 23.35 18.10
CA ASN A 392 0.69 23.47 18.76
C ASN A 392 1.23 22.09 19.13
N PHE A 393 2.14 21.57 18.31
CA PHE A 393 2.77 20.26 18.47
C PHE A 393 4.06 20.33 19.32
N SER A 394 3.97 20.99 20.47
CA SER A 394 5.09 21.12 21.40
C SER A 394 4.79 20.40 22.70
N PHE A 395 5.71 19.58 23.17
CA PHE A 395 5.64 18.99 24.51
C PHE A 395 5.80 20.06 25.59
N MET A 396 5.08 19.91 26.69
CA MET A 396 5.32 20.71 27.90
C MET A 396 6.71 20.43 28.45
N ASN A 397 7.13 19.16 28.44
CA ASN A 397 8.45 18.72 28.89
C ASN A 397 9.16 17.93 27.75
N PRO A 398 9.78 18.60 26.76
CA PRO A 398 10.35 17.95 25.57
C PRO A 398 11.54 17.02 25.87
N ASN A 399 12.25 17.26 26.97
CA ASN A 399 13.40 16.45 27.41
C ASN A 399 12.99 15.25 28.25
N ASP A 400 11.82 15.29 28.87
CA ASP A 400 11.30 14.23 29.74
C ASP A 400 9.78 14.07 29.55
N PRO A 401 9.33 13.52 28.40
CA PRO A 401 7.90 13.32 28.11
C PRO A 401 7.22 12.46 29.18
N GLU A 402 6.01 12.88 29.60
CA GLU A 402 5.33 12.31 30.78
C GLU A 402 4.94 10.84 30.58
N ASN A 403 4.67 10.39 29.34
CA ASN A 403 4.13 9.05 29.11
C ASN A 403 5.17 8.05 28.62
N SER A 404 5.96 8.40 27.60
CA SER A 404 6.99 7.50 27.07
C SER A 404 7.99 8.21 26.16
N SER A 405 9.19 7.63 26.08
CA SER A 405 10.22 8.02 25.11
C SER A 405 11.00 6.79 24.68
N TYR A 406 11.05 6.54 23.38
CA TYR A 406 11.71 5.37 22.78
C TYR A 406 12.56 5.75 21.58
N LEU A 407 13.66 5.05 21.44
CA LEU A 407 14.41 4.88 20.19
C LEU A 407 14.20 3.44 19.71
N PHE A 408 13.82 3.29 18.43
CA PHE A 408 13.59 2.01 17.76
C PHE A 408 14.55 1.87 16.57
N PRO A 409 15.76 1.33 16.77
CA PRO A 409 16.62 0.99 15.66
C PRO A 409 16.15 -0.31 14.97
N SER A 410 16.26 -0.33 13.64
CA SER A 410 15.95 -1.50 12.82
C SER A 410 17.00 -1.71 11.74
N SER A 411 17.24 -2.96 11.35
CA SER A 411 18.08 -3.30 10.21
C SER A 411 17.61 -4.57 9.51
N ASN A 412 17.82 -4.62 8.18
CA ASN A 412 17.49 -5.77 7.36
C ASN A 412 18.56 -6.00 6.30
N TYR A 413 18.98 -7.24 6.19
CA TYR A 413 19.81 -7.73 5.11
C TYR A 413 19.12 -8.93 4.46
N ALA A 414 18.94 -8.88 3.16
CA ALA A 414 18.31 -9.95 2.43
C ALA A 414 19.04 -10.28 1.13
N VAL A 415 19.02 -11.55 0.77
CA VAL A 415 19.48 -12.03 -0.54
C VAL A 415 18.38 -12.91 -1.12
N PHE A 416 18.09 -12.77 -2.39
CA PHE A 416 17.06 -13.56 -3.05
C PHE A 416 17.49 -14.00 -4.44
N VAL A 417 16.96 -15.16 -4.84
CA VAL A 417 17.14 -15.73 -6.16
C VAL A 417 15.80 -16.24 -6.66
N GLU A 418 15.44 -15.89 -7.88
CA GLU A 418 14.28 -16.45 -8.58
C GLU A 418 14.69 -16.86 -9.99
N ASN A 419 14.11 -17.94 -10.49
CA ASN A 419 14.43 -18.43 -11.84
C ASN A 419 13.18 -18.88 -12.58
N ILE A 420 12.97 -18.39 -13.80
CA ILE A 420 11.98 -18.96 -14.71
C ILE A 420 12.65 -20.08 -15.47
N PHE A 421 12.23 -21.33 -15.23
CA PHE A 421 12.55 -22.47 -16.06
C PHE A 421 11.45 -22.67 -17.10
N GLN A 422 11.75 -22.38 -18.37
CA GLN A 422 10.83 -22.62 -19.45
C GLN A 422 11.04 -24.04 -19.99
N PHE A 423 10.09 -24.95 -19.70
CA PHE A 423 10.18 -26.36 -20.12
C PHE A 423 9.65 -26.58 -21.54
N THR A 424 8.60 -25.86 -21.92
CA THR A 424 8.02 -25.89 -23.26
C THR A 424 7.63 -24.47 -23.68
N LYS A 425 7.15 -24.27 -24.90
CA LYS A 425 6.58 -22.97 -25.34
C LYS A 425 5.48 -22.46 -24.41
N ASN A 426 4.75 -23.38 -23.78
CA ASN A 426 3.54 -23.08 -23.03
C ASN A 426 3.70 -23.21 -21.53
N TRP A 427 4.69 -23.95 -21.02
CA TRP A 427 4.81 -24.27 -19.60
C TRP A 427 6.12 -23.78 -19.00
N SER A 428 6.00 -23.06 -17.89
CA SER A 428 7.14 -22.62 -17.09
C SER A 428 6.90 -22.83 -15.59
N ILE A 429 8.00 -23.03 -14.85
CA ILE A 429 8.03 -23.07 -13.37
C ILE A 429 8.99 -21.99 -12.90
N THR A 430 8.61 -21.31 -11.84
CA THR A 430 9.38 -20.18 -11.26
C THR A 430 9.62 -20.42 -9.79
N PRO A 431 10.63 -21.19 -9.39
CA PRO A 431 11.05 -21.29 -8.00
C PRO A 431 11.78 -20.00 -7.58
N GLY A 432 11.65 -19.68 -6.29
CA GLY A 432 12.33 -18.56 -5.66
C GLY A 432 12.69 -18.89 -4.21
N VAL A 433 13.81 -18.33 -3.76
CA VAL A 433 14.28 -18.43 -2.37
C VAL A 433 14.76 -17.06 -1.93
N ARG A 434 14.46 -16.73 -0.68
CA ARG A 434 14.89 -15.49 -0.03
C ARG A 434 15.44 -15.79 1.36
N PHE A 435 16.66 -15.35 1.63
CA PHE A 435 17.23 -15.28 2.96
C PHE A 435 16.99 -13.90 3.55
N GLU A 436 16.61 -13.84 4.81
CA GLU A 436 16.40 -12.62 5.58
C GLU A 436 17.18 -12.66 6.88
N ASN A 437 17.78 -11.53 7.21
CA ASN A 437 18.24 -11.21 8.56
C ASN A 437 17.58 -9.90 8.97
N ILE A 438 16.80 -9.93 10.04
CA ILE A 438 16.05 -8.78 10.57
C ILE A 438 16.42 -8.57 12.02
N THR A 439 16.82 -7.35 12.38
CA THR A 439 16.99 -6.93 13.76
C THR A 439 16.09 -5.73 14.03
N THR A 440 15.29 -5.82 15.09
CA THR A 440 14.47 -4.71 15.60
C THR A 440 14.69 -4.58 17.10
N SER A 441 14.89 -3.36 17.59
CA SER A 441 15.15 -3.10 19.00
C SER A 441 14.29 -1.95 19.50
N SER A 442 14.08 -1.89 20.81
CA SER A 442 13.52 -0.74 21.51
C SER A 442 14.44 -0.38 22.66
N GLU A 443 14.69 0.93 22.83
CA GLU A 443 15.48 1.49 23.91
C GLU A 443 14.72 2.68 24.48
N GLY A 444 14.32 2.63 25.76
CA GLY A 444 13.56 3.74 26.33
C GLY A 444 12.75 3.36 27.56
N TYR A 445 11.67 4.09 27.76
CA TYR A 445 10.79 3.90 28.90
C TYR A 445 9.33 4.21 28.58
N TYR A 446 8.44 3.68 29.42
CA TYR A 446 7.07 4.12 29.57
C TYR A 446 6.77 4.40 31.05
N ARG A 447 5.74 5.24 31.29
CA ARG A 447 5.26 5.56 32.64
C ARG A 447 3.99 4.79 32.93
N LEU A 448 3.98 4.06 34.02
CA LEU A 448 2.82 3.35 34.55
C LEU A 448 2.19 4.23 35.63
N VAL A 449 1.00 4.78 35.33
CA VAL A 449 0.24 5.60 36.26
C VAL A 449 -1.06 4.90 36.59
N ASN A 450 -1.29 4.58 37.85
CA ASN A 450 -2.56 4.09 38.37
C ASN A 450 -3.23 5.16 39.22
N ARG A 451 -4.53 5.35 39.03
CA ARG A 451 -5.35 6.32 39.77
C ARG A 451 -6.57 5.63 40.34
N ASP A 452 -7.00 6.10 41.53
CA ASP A 452 -8.30 5.70 42.07
C ASP A 452 -9.47 6.33 41.31
N LEU A 453 -10.69 5.99 41.70
CA LEU A 453 -11.90 6.52 41.06
C LEU A 453 -12.07 8.04 41.27
N ALA A 454 -11.44 8.61 42.31
CA ALA A 454 -11.41 10.04 42.55
C ALA A 454 -10.34 10.77 41.75
N GLY A 455 -9.48 10.03 41.06
CA GLY A 455 -8.39 10.57 40.24
C GLY A 455 -7.06 10.74 40.97
N ASN A 456 -6.96 10.34 42.26
CA ASN A 456 -5.71 10.37 43.02
C ASN A 456 -4.72 9.35 42.47
N VAL A 457 -3.44 9.72 42.42
CA VAL A 457 -2.38 8.83 41.93
C VAL A 457 -2.04 7.81 42.99
N LEU A 458 -2.29 6.53 42.73
CA LEU A 458 -1.93 5.41 43.58
C LEU A 458 -0.55 4.83 43.26
N LEU A 459 -0.19 4.87 41.98
CA LEU A 459 1.10 4.40 41.48
C LEU A 459 1.57 5.33 40.37
N ASP A 460 2.83 5.66 40.37
CA ASP A 460 3.49 6.45 39.33
C ASP A 460 4.95 5.99 39.22
N MET A 461 5.20 5.15 38.22
CA MET A 461 6.50 4.54 38.02
C MET A 461 6.96 4.68 36.57
N ARG A 462 8.23 5.04 36.42
CA ARG A 462 8.92 5.00 35.12
C ARG A 462 9.57 3.63 34.95
N MET A 463 9.09 2.89 33.95
CA MET A 463 9.51 1.52 33.66
C MET A 463 10.45 1.52 32.46
N PRO A 464 11.74 1.15 32.63
CA PRO A 464 12.62 0.91 31.49
C PRO A 464 12.09 -0.24 30.64
N ASP A 465 12.15 -0.11 29.31
CA ASP A 465 11.72 -1.15 28.39
C ASP A 465 12.70 -1.24 27.21
N ASN A 466 13.75 -2.05 27.41
CA ASN A 466 14.78 -2.29 26.42
C ASN A 466 14.65 -3.71 25.89
N ARG A 467 14.48 -3.84 24.57
CA ARG A 467 14.33 -5.14 23.89
C ARG A 467 15.18 -5.17 22.63
N SER A 468 15.68 -6.34 22.30
CA SER A 468 16.36 -6.57 21.02
C SER A 468 15.97 -7.94 20.48
N ASN A 469 15.51 -7.96 19.25
CA ASN A 469 15.11 -9.19 18.57
C ASN A 469 15.86 -9.30 17.25
N SER A 470 16.70 -10.31 17.11
CA SER A 470 17.39 -10.65 15.86
C SER A 470 16.88 -11.98 15.32
N ARG A 471 16.58 -12.03 14.03
CA ARG A 471 15.98 -13.19 13.37
C ARG A 471 16.69 -13.44 12.05
N SER A 472 17.00 -14.71 11.77
CA SER A 472 17.52 -15.14 10.48
C SER A 472 16.72 -16.34 10.00
N PHE A 473 16.21 -16.27 8.77
CA PHE A 473 15.37 -17.33 8.21
C PHE A 473 15.41 -17.33 6.68
N VAL A 474 14.94 -18.44 6.12
CA VAL A 474 14.80 -18.63 4.67
C VAL A 474 13.33 -18.77 4.34
N LEU A 475 12.88 -18.07 3.29
CA LEU A 475 11.56 -18.23 2.70
C LEU A 475 11.70 -18.79 1.29
N ALA A 476 10.83 -19.73 0.96
CA ALA A 476 10.76 -20.33 -0.37
C ALA A 476 9.39 -20.05 -1.01
N GLY A 477 9.40 -20.02 -2.31
CA GLY A 477 8.17 -19.91 -3.11
C GLY A 477 8.34 -20.52 -4.47
N ILE A 478 7.23 -20.91 -5.08
CA ILE A 478 7.21 -21.50 -6.40
C ILE A 478 5.97 -21.01 -7.14
N GLY A 479 6.14 -20.61 -8.39
CA GLY A 479 5.05 -20.33 -9.30
C GLY A 479 5.09 -21.27 -10.50
N THR A 480 3.93 -21.55 -11.09
CA THR A 480 3.83 -22.27 -12.36
C THR A 480 2.82 -21.61 -13.27
N GLN A 481 3.06 -21.68 -14.55
CA GLN A 481 2.21 -21.08 -15.58
C GLN A 481 2.10 -21.99 -16.76
N TYR A 482 0.86 -22.23 -17.21
CA TYR A 482 0.57 -22.95 -18.44
C TYR A 482 -0.29 -22.10 -19.38
N LYS A 483 0.24 -21.75 -20.55
CA LYS A 483 -0.44 -20.96 -21.59
C LYS A 483 -1.20 -21.88 -22.53
N ILE A 484 -2.52 -21.67 -22.65
CA ILE A 484 -3.38 -22.38 -23.64
C ILE A 484 -3.38 -21.55 -24.89
N LYS A 485 -2.73 -20.93 -25.47
CA LYS A 485 -2.58 -19.94 -26.56
C LYS A 485 -1.92 -18.67 -25.98
N THR A 486 -1.82 -17.69 -26.80
CA THR A 486 -1.20 -16.40 -26.39
C THR A 486 -2.02 -15.63 -25.35
N ASN A 487 -3.34 -15.90 -25.25
CA ASN A 487 -4.29 -15.04 -24.55
C ASN A 487 -4.88 -15.66 -23.27
N TYR A 488 -4.64 -16.95 -23.01
CA TYR A 488 -5.19 -17.64 -21.84
C TYR A 488 -4.09 -18.35 -21.07
N GLU A 489 -4.14 -18.29 -19.75
CA GLU A 489 -3.19 -19.03 -18.91
C GLU A 489 -3.82 -19.53 -17.62
N PHE A 490 -3.43 -20.74 -17.25
CA PHE A 490 -3.50 -21.21 -15.87
C PHE A 490 -2.24 -20.80 -15.14
N TYR A 491 -2.39 -20.36 -13.91
CA TYR A 491 -1.28 -20.11 -13.00
C TYR A 491 -1.58 -20.70 -11.63
N ALA A 492 -0.53 -21.09 -10.93
CA ALA A 492 -0.61 -21.44 -9.53
C ALA A 492 0.70 -21.02 -8.84
N ASN A 493 0.61 -20.63 -7.58
CA ASN A 493 1.79 -20.30 -6.80
C ASN A 493 1.62 -20.64 -5.33
N PHE A 494 2.76 -20.85 -4.68
CA PHE A 494 2.89 -21.06 -3.25
C PHE A 494 4.05 -20.22 -2.75
N SER A 495 3.91 -19.58 -1.59
CA SER A 495 5.01 -18.87 -0.93
C SER A 495 4.87 -18.92 0.58
N GLN A 496 5.99 -19.08 1.26
CA GLN A 496 6.11 -18.83 2.68
C GLN A 496 6.10 -17.32 2.95
N ASN A 497 5.52 -16.91 4.07
CA ASN A 497 5.41 -15.54 4.50
C ASN A 497 5.86 -15.40 5.97
N TYR A 498 6.28 -14.19 6.31
CA TYR A 498 6.76 -13.85 7.64
C TYR A 498 6.44 -12.38 7.95
N ARG A 499 5.99 -12.11 9.18
CA ARG A 499 5.86 -10.77 9.72
C ARG A 499 6.51 -10.69 11.09
N SER A 500 7.54 -9.87 11.21
CA SER A 500 8.12 -9.54 12.50
C SER A 500 7.15 -8.70 13.33
N ILE A 501 7.24 -8.81 14.65
CA ILE A 501 6.66 -7.84 15.58
C ILE A 501 7.16 -6.46 15.18
N ASN A 502 6.25 -5.52 15.02
CA ASN A 502 6.55 -4.15 14.64
C ASN A 502 6.40 -3.18 15.83
N PHE A 503 6.77 -1.91 15.65
CA PHE A 503 6.72 -0.92 16.73
C PHE A 503 5.30 -0.56 17.18
N ASN A 504 4.28 -0.82 16.35
CA ASN A 504 2.87 -0.72 16.75
C ASN A 504 2.44 -1.90 17.64
N ASP A 505 3.15 -3.01 17.57
CA ASP A 505 2.99 -4.16 18.46
C ASP A 505 3.80 -3.97 19.77
N MET A 506 4.38 -2.80 20.00
CA MET A 506 5.05 -2.39 21.24
C MET A 506 4.18 -1.42 22.03
N ARG A 507 4.52 -1.20 23.31
CA ARG A 507 3.65 -0.43 24.19
C ARG A 507 3.44 1.02 23.72
N VAL A 508 2.16 1.42 23.71
CA VAL A 508 1.71 2.82 23.63
C VAL A 508 0.87 3.09 24.87
N ASN A 509 1.03 4.23 25.52
CA ASN A 509 0.15 4.62 26.61
C ASN A 509 -1.20 5.08 26.04
N ASN A 510 -2.15 4.16 25.99
CA ASN A 510 -3.50 4.38 25.48
C ASN A 510 -4.51 3.77 26.46
N PRO A 511 -5.47 4.55 27.00
CA PRO A 511 -6.44 4.07 27.99
C PRO A 511 -7.38 2.98 27.45
N ASN A 512 -7.47 2.81 26.13
CA ASN A 512 -8.37 1.90 25.48
C ASN A 512 -7.68 0.66 24.88
N TYR A 513 -6.34 0.60 24.95
CA TYR A 513 -5.55 -0.36 24.19
C TYR A 513 -4.24 -0.72 24.91
N GLN A 514 -3.98 -2.00 25.03
CA GLN A 514 -2.71 -2.52 25.57
C GLN A 514 -2.13 -3.57 24.61
N VAL A 515 -0.84 -3.84 24.77
CA VAL A 515 -0.09 -4.80 23.97
C VAL A 515 0.56 -5.84 24.87
N ASP A 516 0.44 -7.10 24.48
CA ASP A 516 1.09 -8.24 25.16
C ASP A 516 2.62 -8.10 25.09
N PRO A 517 3.31 -8.10 26.23
CA PRO A 517 4.79 -8.05 26.24
C PRO A 517 5.47 -9.29 25.66
N ASN A 518 4.74 -10.43 25.52
CA ASN A 518 5.27 -11.72 25.10
C ASN A 518 4.87 -12.10 23.67
N LEU A 519 4.57 -11.10 22.83
CA LEU A 519 4.23 -11.34 21.42
C LEU A 519 5.30 -12.17 20.70
N LYS A 520 4.83 -13.07 19.83
CA LYS A 520 5.66 -13.83 18.89
C LYS A 520 5.45 -13.35 17.46
N ASP A 521 6.48 -13.47 16.64
CA ASP A 521 6.39 -13.18 15.21
C ASP A 521 5.34 -14.09 14.52
N GLU A 522 4.73 -13.57 13.47
CA GLU A 522 3.78 -14.32 12.65
C GLU A 522 4.51 -15.03 11.51
N THR A 523 4.15 -16.28 11.29
CA THR A 523 4.63 -17.07 10.16
C THR A 523 3.46 -17.67 9.41
N GLY A 524 3.69 -18.13 8.19
CA GLY A 524 2.64 -18.80 7.43
C GLY A 524 2.99 -19.00 5.98
N PHE A 525 1.96 -19.23 5.18
CA PHE A 525 2.11 -19.37 3.74
C PHE A 525 0.86 -18.89 3.00
N THR A 526 1.06 -18.55 1.73
CA THR A 526 0.00 -18.26 0.77
C THR A 526 0.09 -19.25 -0.38
N ALA A 527 -1.05 -19.86 -0.74
CA ALA A 527 -1.20 -20.67 -1.95
C ALA A 527 -2.35 -20.10 -2.76
N ASP A 528 -2.16 -19.92 -4.05
CA ASP A 528 -3.23 -19.52 -4.96
C ASP A 528 -3.09 -20.15 -6.34
N GLY A 529 -4.22 -20.32 -7.01
CA GLY A 529 -4.29 -20.80 -8.37
C GLY A 529 -5.46 -20.16 -9.11
N GLY A 530 -5.29 -19.91 -10.39
CA GLY A 530 -6.30 -19.23 -11.18
C GLY A 530 -6.18 -19.44 -12.67
N PHE A 531 -7.23 -18.98 -13.34
CA PHE A 531 -7.35 -18.96 -14.78
C PHE A 531 -7.71 -17.55 -15.23
N ARG A 532 -6.92 -16.99 -16.14
CA ARG A 532 -7.12 -15.62 -16.65
C ARG A 532 -6.90 -15.55 -18.16
N GLY A 533 -7.51 -14.55 -18.77
CA GLY A 533 -7.35 -14.36 -20.19
C GLY A 533 -8.07 -13.16 -20.77
N VAL A 534 -7.81 -12.94 -22.08
CA VAL A 534 -8.47 -11.93 -22.90
C VAL A 534 -9.02 -12.60 -24.15
N VAL A 535 -10.32 -12.45 -24.39
CA VAL A 535 -11.02 -12.97 -25.56
C VAL A 535 -11.21 -11.85 -26.58
N LYS A 536 -10.36 -11.76 -27.60
CA LYS A 536 -10.52 -10.85 -28.76
C LYS A 536 -10.85 -9.39 -28.38
N ASP A 537 -10.25 -8.86 -27.35
CA ASP A 537 -10.56 -7.52 -26.78
C ASP A 537 -12.03 -7.29 -26.37
N LEU A 538 -12.81 -8.37 -26.36
CA LEU A 538 -14.22 -8.39 -25.99
C LEU A 538 -14.43 -8.65 -24.51
N LEU A 539 -13.68 -9.60 -23.95
CA LEU A 539 -13.81 -10.07 -22.58
C LEU A 539 -12.43 -10.18 -21.94
N TYR A 540 -12.26 -9.55 -20.80
CA TYR A 540 -11.18 -9.81 -19.85
C TYR A 540 -11.73 -10.57 -18.65
N PHE A 541 -11.01 -11.59 -18.19
CA PHE A 541 -11.37 -12.30 -16.96
C PHE A 541 -10.12 -12.78 -16.20
N ASP A 542 -10.24 -12.84 -14.88
CA ASP A 542 -9.27 -13.45 -13.94
C ASP A 542 -10.05 -14.04 -12.77
N VAL A 543 -10.06 -15.36 -12.66
CA VAL A 543 -10.71 -16.10 -11.58
C VAL A 543 -9.68 -16.91 -10.84
N SER A 544 -9.65 -16.81 -9.53
CA SER A 544 -8.67 -17.51 -8.69
C SER A 544 -9.25 -17.94 -7.35
N ALA A 545 -8.72 -19.01 -6.79
CA ALA A 545 -8.91 -19.42 -5.42
C ALA A 545 -7.59 -19.23 -4.64
N PHE A 546 -7.69 -18.93 -3.37
CA PHE A 546 -6.51 -18.76 -2.52
C PHE A 546 -6.72 -19.35 -1.13
N LEU A 547 -5.60 -19.72 -0.51
CA LEU A 547 -5.47 -20.09 0.90
C LEU A 547 -4.35 -19.26 1.52
N LEU A 548 -4.64 -18.57 2.61
CA LEU A 548 -3.70 -17.84 3.41
C LEU A 548 -3.71 -18.42 4.83
N GLN A 549 -2.61 -19.02 5.24
CA GLN A 549 -2.45 -19.62 6.57
C GLN A 549 -1.56 -18.73 7.41
N TYR A 550 -2.02 -18.41 8.61
CA TYR A 550 -1.25 -17.73 9.64
C TYR A 550 -1.01 -18.64 10.84
N ASN A 551 0.20 -18.62 11.34
CA ASN A 551 0.56 -19.17 12.65
C ASN A 551 0.92 -18.01 13.57
N ASN A 552 0.50 -18.09 14.84
CA ASN A 552 0.67 -17.03 15.84
C ASN A 552 0.09 -15.68 15.41
N ARG A 553 -1.07 -15.67 14.76
CA ARG A 553 -1.66 -14.41 14.28
C ARG A 553 -1.82 -13.40 15.39
N ILE A 554 -1.27 -12.22 15.21
CA ILE A 554 -1.43 -11.09 16.11
C ILE A 554 -2.77 -10.39 15.76
N GLY A 555 -3.69 -10.42 16.72
CA GLY A 555 -4.99 -9.79 16.64
C GLY A 555 -5.30 -8.98 17.87
N THR A 556 -6.54 -8.59 18.02
CA THR A 556 -7.01 -7.81 19.16
C THR A 556 -8.17 -8.54 19.81
N ILE A 557 -8.05 -8.77 21.11
CA ILE A 557 -9.11 -9.34 21.95
C ILE A 557 -9.62 -8.30 22.94
N LEU A 558 -10.76 -8.59 23.54
CA LEU A 558 -11.25 -7.81 24.66
C LEU A 558 -10.79 -8.45 25.96
N THR A 559 -10.29 -7.62 26.87
CA THR A 559 -9.92 -8.02 28.22
C THR A 559 -10.25 -6.90 29.20
N THR A 560 -10.25 -7.24 30.49
CA THR A 560 -10.39 -6.23 31.54
C THR A 560 -8.99 -5.84 32.00
N ASP A 561 -8.69 -4.55 31.96
CA ASP A 561 -7.49 -4.01 32.57
C ASP A 561 -7.55 -4.21 34.10
N THR A 562 -6.61 -4.93 34.65
CA THR A 562 -6.57 -5.29 36.07
C THR A 562 -6.33 -4.08 37.01
N LEU A 563 -5.85 -2.97 36.46
CA LEU A 563 -5.59 -1.74 37.22
C LEU A 563 -6.79 -0.79 37.23
N THR A 564 -7.47 -0.65 36.09
CA THR A 564 -8.55 0.32 35.92
C THR A 564 -9.94 -0.32 35.90
N TYR A 565 -10.03 -1.64 35.82
CA TYR A 565 -11.25 -2.44 35.65
C TYR A 565 -12.05 -2.07 34.39
N ASN A 566 -11.46 -1.33 33.45
CA ASN A 566 -12.08 -1.02 32.17
C ASN A 566 -11.89 -2.16 31.18
N VAL A 567 -12.89 -2.39 30.35
CA VAL A 567 -12.75 -3.26 29.19
C VAL A 567 -11.91 -2.53 28.14
N ILE A 568 -10.81 -3.14 27.74
CA ILE A 568 -9.83 -2.61 26.77
C ILE A 568 -9.63 -3.60 25.63
N ARG A 569 -9.12 -3.09 24.52
CA ARG A 569 -8.56 -3.92 23.44
C ARG A 569 -7.14 -4.31 23.82
N TYR A 570 -6.89 -5.61 23.77
CA TYR A 570 -5.60 -6.20 24.10
C TYR A 570 -5.01 -6.88 22.87
N ARG A 571 -3.87 -6.38 22.40
CA ARG A 571 -3.17 -6.93 21.24
C ARG A 571 -2.25 -8.06 21.65
N THR A 572 -2.50 -9.25 21.13
CA THR A 572 -1.76 -10.46 21.49
C THR A 572 -1.74 -11.44 20.31
N ASN A 573 -0.97 -12.51 20.42
CA ASN A 573 -1.12 -13.68 19.52
C ASN A 573 -2.42 -14.39 19.89
N VAL A 574 -3.48 -14.13 19.16
CA VAL A 574 -4.80 -14.69 19.44
C VAL A 574 -4.82 -16.19 19.20
N SER A 575 -4.45 -16.60 17.98
CA SER A 575 -4.46 -17.99 17.57
C SER A 575 -3.82 -18.15 16.19
N ASN A 576 -3.86 -19.38 15.64
CA ASN A 576 -3.66 -19.57 14.20
C ASN A 576 -4.93 -19.13 13.46
N SER A 577 -4.80 -18.75 12.18
CA SER A 577 -5.96 -18.44 11.36
C SER A 577 -5.80 -18.93 9.93
N ARG A 578 -6.93 -19.18 9.29
CA ARG A 578 -7.01 -19.62 7.90
C ARG A 578 -7.98 -18.73 7.15
N ASN A 579 -7.50 -18.08 6.07
CA ASN A 579 -8.32 -17.33 5.16
C ASN A 579 -8.40 -18.10 3.83
N LEU A 580 -9.55 -18.68 3.53
CA LEU A 580 -9.83 -19.37 2.28
C LEU A 580 -10.80 -18.52 1.46
N GLY A 581 -10.53 -18.34 0.17
CA GLY A 581 -11.42 -17.51 -0.62
C GLY A 581 -11.31 -17.73 -2.13
N VAL A 582 -12.27 -17.10 -2.81
CA VAL A 582 -12.35 -17.03 -4.26
C VAL A 582 -12.41 -15.56 -4.67
N GLU A 583 -11.64 -15.21 -5.68
CA GLU A 583 -11.58 -13.89 -6.30
C GLU A 583 -11.91 -14.02 -7.78
N ALA A 584 -12.83 -13.19 -8.28
CA ALA A 584 -13.21 -13.19 -9.68
C ALA A 584 -13.35 -11.75 -10.17
N PHE A 585 -12.72 -11.45 -11.29
CA PHE A 585 -12.93 -10.22 -12.05
C PHE A 585 -13.27 -10.57 -13.51
N THR A 586 -14.29 -9.92 -14.03
CA THR A 586 -14.64 -10.01 -15.46
C THR A 586 -15.12 -8.67 -15.97
N GLU A 587 -14.74 -8.32 -17.19
CA GLU A 587 -15.24 -7.13 -17.90
C GLU A 587 -15.54 -7.49 -19.34
N ILE A 588 -16.73 -7.13 -19.83
CA ILE A 588 -17.23 -7.37 -21.18
C ILE A 588 -17.49 -6.04 -21.86
N ASP A 589 -16.98 -5.87 -23.08
CA ASP A 589 -17.37 -4.78 -24.00
C ASP A 589 -18.47 -5.29 -24.95
N TRP A 590 -19.72 -5.02 -24.62
CA TRP A 590 -20.89 -5.50 -25.34
C TRP A 590 -20.98 -5.03 -26.80
N ILE A 591 -20.47 -3.82 -27.10
CA ILE A 591 -20.51 -3.30 -28.46
C ILE A 591 -19.61 -4.09 -29.39
N LYS A 592 -18.49 -4.61 -28.88
CA LYS A 592 -17.57 -5.44 -29.70
C LYS A 592 -18.14 -6.80 -30.11
N LEU A 593 -19.24 -7.24 -29.49
CA LEU A 593 -19.99 -8.40 -29.94
C LEU A 593 -20.59 -8.19 -31.34
N PHE A 594 -21.04 -6.95 -31.59
CA PHE A 594 -21.80 -6.60 -32.80
C PHE A 594 -20.96 -5.82 -33.82
N SER A 595 -20.03 -4.98 -33.35
CA SER A 595 -19.20 -4.14 -34.21
C SER A 595 -17.80 -3.90 -33.61
N LYS A 596 -16.76 -4.40 -34.30
CA LYS A 596 -15.37 -4.25 -33.87
C LYS A 596 -14.83 -2.84 -34.07
N GLU A 597 -15.38 -2.06 -35.00
CA GLU A 597 -14.92 -0.72 -35.38
C GLU A 597 -15.79 0.40 -34.82
N SER A 598 -16.75 0.08 -33.98
CA SER A 598 -17.64 1.08 -33.38
C SER A 598 -16.87 2.14 -32.61
N LYS A 599 -17.30 3.40 -32.75
CA LYS A 599 -16.83 4.52 -31.91
C LYS A 599 -17.50 4.54 -30.53
N HIS A 600 -18.51 3.69 -30.33
CA HIS A 600 -19.18 3.49 -29.06
C HIS A 600 -18.50 2.32 -28.32
N LYS A 601 -18.37 2.47 -27.02
CA LYS A 601 -18.00 1.40 -26.09
C LYS A 601 -19.10 1.31 -25.04
N PHE A 602 -19.60 0.12 -24.77
CA PHE A 602 -20.49 -0.17 -23.66
C PHE A 602 -19.95 -1.38 -22.94
N SER A 603 -19.38 -1.17 -21.76
CA SER A 603 -18.79 -2.27 -20.99
C SER A 603 -19.43 -2.38 -19.61
N THR A 604 -19.51 -3.61 -19.13
CA THR A 604 -19.85 -3.92 -17.74
C THR A 604 -18.75 -4.74 -17.13
N PHE A 605 -18.43 -4.44 -15.86
CA PHE A 605 -17.54 -5.29 -15.09
C PHE A 605 -18.21 -5.82 -13.83
N VAL A 606 -17.77 -6.99 -13.40
CA VAL A 606 -18.09 -7.59 -12.11
C VAL A 606 -16.80 -8.02 -11.45
N ASN A 607 -16.63 -7.56 -10.22
CA ASN A 607 -15.55 -7.93 -9.32
C ASN A 607 -16.20 -8.55 -8.08
N PHE A 608 -15.92 -9.80 -7.83
CA PHE A 608 -16.48 -10.58 -6.74
C PHE A 608 -15.37 -11.19 -5.90
N SER A 609 -15.53 -11.16 -4.59
CA SER A 609 -14.66 -11.87 -3.66
C SER A 609 -15.49 -12.47 -2.54
N PHE A 610 -15.24 -13.74 -2.26
CA PHE A 610 -15.75 -14.44 -1.09
C PHE A 610 -14.56 -14.93 -0.25
N ILE A 611 -14.58 -14.65 1.05
CA ILE A 611 -13.48 -14.93 1.98
C ILE A 611 -14.05 -15.53 3.25
N ASN A 612 -13.68 -16.75 3.54
CA ASN A 612 -13.92 -17.38 4.85
C ASN A 612 -12.64 -17.30 5.68
N ALA A 613 -12.58 -16.35 6.60
CA ALA A 613 -11.42 -16.12 7.47
C ALA A 613 -11.81 -16.47 8.92
N ILE A 614 -11.22 -17.51 9.46
CA ILE A 614 -11.51 -18.01 10.81
C ILE A 614 -10.23 -18.29 11.59
N TYR A 615 -10.31 -18.18 12.88
CA TYR A 615 -9.32 -18.70 13.81
C TYR A 615 -9.42 -20.21 13.89
N THR A 616 -8.28 -20.95 13.80
CA THR A 616 -8.24 -22.41 13.66
C THR A 616 -7.65 -23.12 14.86
N GLY A 617 -7.65 -22.47 16.01
CA GLY A 617 -7.08 -23.04 17.23
C GLY A 617 -5.61 -22.66 17.44
N GLY A 618 -5.10 -22.88 18.64
CA GLY A 618 -3.75 -22.50 19.07
C GLY A 618 -3.70 -22.20 20.57
N GLN A 619 -3.08 -21.09 20.95
CA GLN A 619 -2.85 -20.76 22.36
C GLN A 619 -4.14 -20.43 23.14
N GLN A 620 -5.19 -20.02 22.46
CA GLN A 620 -6.47 -19.63 23.09
C GLN A 620 -7.67 -20.35 22.43
N PRO A 621 -8.09 -21.51 22.93
CA PRO A 621 -9.19 -22.29 22.35
C PRO A 621 -10.54 -21.53 22.26
N ALA A 622 -10.75 -20.54 23.12
CA ALA A 622 -11.98 -19.71 23.13
C ALA A 622 -12.22 -18.93 21.81
N PHE A 623 -11.23 -18.79 20.96
CA PHE A 623 -11.34 -18.11 19.66
C PHE A 623 -11.49 -19.07 18.48
N GLU A 624 -11.41 -20.36 18.69
CA GLU A 624 -11.55 -21.34 17.61
C GLU A 624 -12.92 -21.16 16.90
N ASN A 625 -12.89 -21.19 15.57
CA ASN A 625 -14.02 -20.93 14.67
C ASN A 625 -14.61 -19.52 14.70
N LYS A 626 -14.08 -18.59 15.48
CA LYS A 626 -14.47 -17.18 15.38
C LYS A 626 -13.93 -16.55 14.12
N LYS A 627 -14.67 -15.57 13.61
CA LYS A 627 -14.25 -14.77 12.45
C LYS A 627 -13.04 -13.92 12.78
N VAL A 628 -12.12 -13.82 11.82
CA VAL A 628 -11.00 -12.88 11.90
C VAL A 628 -11.53 -11.45 11.75
N GLU A 629 -11.05 -10.55 12.58
CA GLU A 629 -11.46 -9.16 12.59
C GLU A 629 -11.13 -8.42 11.29
N TYR A 630 -11.99 -7.47 10.91
CA TYR A 630 -11.87 -6.64 9.70
C TYR A 630 -11.87 -7.43 8.39
N VAL A 631 -12.50 -8.60 8.38
CA VAL A 631 -12.66 -9.43 7.18
C VAL A 631 -14.14 -9.59 6.84
N PRO A 632 -14.63 -8.88 5.81
CA PRO A 632 -15.96 -9.15 5.28
C PRO A 632 -15.96 -10.47 4.52
N ASP A 633 -17.00 -11.28 4.68
CA ASP A 633 -17.15 -12.55 3.95
C ASP A 633 -17.32 -12.31 2.45
N MET A 634 -17.97 -11.21 2.06
CA MET A 634 -18.25 -10.91 0.65
C MET A 634 -17.99 -9.45 0.31
N ILE A 635 -17.29 -9.24 -0.80
CA ILE A 635 -17.10 -7.94 -1.42
C ILE A 635 -17.53 -8.05 -2.88
N VAL A 636 -18.43 -7.16 -3.31
CA VAL A 636 -18.88 -7.07 -4.70
C VAL A 636 -18.66 -5.65 -5.19
N ARG A 637 -18.02 -5.50 -6.34
CA ARG A 637 -17.96 -4.23 -7.06
C ARG A 637 -18.38 -4.50 -8.49
N THR A 638 -19.30 -3.71 -8.99
CA THR A 638 -19.73 -3.79 -10.38
C THR A 638 -19.83 -2.40 -10.96
N GLY A 639 -19.72 -2.30 -12.27
CA GLY A 639 -19.87 -1.01 -12.93
C GLY A 639 -20.25 -1.13 -14.38
N ILE A 640 -20.83 -0.05 -14.85
CA ILE A 640 -21.27 0.12 -16.24
C ILE A 640 -20.54 1.34 -16.77
N THR A 641 -19.86 1.20 -17.92
CA THR A 641 -19.20 2.30 -18.60
C THR A 641 -19.73 2.44 -20.01
N TYR A 642 -20.21 3.63 -20.35
CA TYR A 642 -20.48 4.01 -21.71
C TYR A 642 -19.48 5.06 -22.17
N ALA A 643 -18.89 4.88 -23.35
CA ALA A 643 -18.00 5.85 -23.93
C ALA A 643 -18.34 6.06 -25.43
N TYR A 644 -18.26 7.30 -25.86
CA TYR A 644 -18.40 7.69 -27.26
C TYR A 644 -17.32 8.71 -27.61
N LYS A 645 -16.40 8.32 -28.48
CA LYS A 645 -15.23 9.14 -28.83
C LYS A 645 -14.45 9.57 -27.58
N LYS A 646 -14.59 10.82 -27.16
CA LYS A 646 -13.88 11.46 -26.05
C LYS A 646 -14.74 11.68 -24.81
N PHE A 647 -16.01 11.33 -24.87
CA PHE A 647 -16.94 11.33 -23.75
C PHE A 647 -16.99 9.94 -23.12
N SER A 648 -17.04 9.89 -21.82
CA SER A 648 -17.29 8.66 -21.08
C SER A 648 -18.08 8.93 -19.79
N VAL A 649 -18.92 7.98 -19.42
CA VAL A 649 -19.64 7.97 -18.15
C VAL A 649 -19.56 6.59 -17.55
N THR A 650 -19.35 6.53 -16.22
CA THR A 650 -19.26 5.27 -15.47
C THR A 650 -20.11 5.37 -14.22
N GLY A 651 -21.00 4.40 -14.03
CA GLY A 651 -21.68 4.13 -12.78
C GLY A 651 -21.03 2.93 -12.10
N GLN A 652 -20.75 3.02 -10.81
CA GLN A 652 -20.14 1.95 -10.02
C GLN A 652 -20.98 1.66 -8.78
N TYR A 653 -21.16 0.39 -8.47
CA TYR A 653 -21.76 -0.09 -7.25
C TYR A 653 -20.74 -0.89 -6.45
N ALA A 654 -20.65 -0.63 -5.16
CA ALA A 654 -19.79 -1.36 -4.23
C ALA A 654 -20.63 -1.85 -3.05
N TYR A 655 -20.51 -3.14 -2.73
CA TYR A 655 -21.08 -3.77 -1.56
C TYR A 655 -20.00 -4.46 -0.75
N THR A 656 -20.06 -4.30 0.57
CA THR A 656 -19.19 -5.00 1.53
C THR A 656 -20.08 -5.57 2.63
N SER A 657 -19.96 -6.88 2.90
CA SER A 657 -20.72 -7.53 3.94
C SER A 657 -20.27 -7.11 5.34
N GLU A 658 -21.08 -7.46 6.34
CA GLU A 658 -20.77 -7.26 7.75
C GLU A 658 -19.44 -7.88 8.15
N GLN A 659 -18.76 -7.26 9.12
CA GLN A 659 -17.48 -7.72 9.67
C GLN A 659 -17.37 -7.35 11.16
N PHE A 660 -16.57 -8.10 11.91
CA PHE A 660 -16.25 -7.78 13.30
C PHE A 660 -15.01 -6.91 13.41
N SER A 661 -14.92 -6.07 14.43
CA SER A 661 -13.76 -5.21 14.66
C SER A 661 -12.73 -5.81 15.64
N ASP A 662 -13.05 -6.95 16.25
CA ASP A 662 -12.18 -7.65 17.21
C ASP A 662 -12.36 -9.17 17.14
N ALA A 663 -11.36 -9.92 17.62
CA ALA A 663 -11.34 -11.38 17.55
C ALA A 663 -12.38 -12.07 18.46
N THR A 664 -12.92 -11.38 19.45
CA THR A 664 -14.00 -11.94 20.31
C THR A 664 -15.32 -12.01 19.57
N ASN A 665 -15.43 -11.37 18.41
CA ASN A 665 -16.66 -11.16 17.63
C ASN A 665 -17.75 -10.48 18.44
N ALA A 666 -17.39 -9.50 19.24
CA ALA A 666 -18.33 -8.70 19.99
C ALA A 666 -19.28 -7.93 19.07
N VAL A 667 -20.56 -7.89 19.42
CA VAL A 667 -21.61 -7.25 18.59
C VAL A 667 -21.65 -5.75 18.81
N SER A 668 -21.49 -5.29 20.04
CA SER A 668 -21.59 -3.88 20.40
C SER A 668 -20.80 -3.55 21.66
N SER A 669 -20.52 -2.27 21.86
CA SER A 669 -19.99 -1.73 23.12
C SER A 669 -20.50 -0.33 23.37
N SER A 670 -20.60 0.04 24.65
CA SER A 670 -21.00 1.40 25.06
C SER A 670 -20.02 2.47 24.54
N SER A 671 -18.76 2.13 24.39
CA SER A 671 -17.69 3.02 23.90
C SER A 671 -17.57 3.05 22.39
N ALA A 672 -18.24 2.14 21.66
CA ALA A 672 -18.13 1.92 20.22
C ALA A 672 -16.70 1.68 19.68
N ILE A 673 -15.73 1.43 20.57
CA ILE A 673 -14.34 1.11 20.18
C ILE A 673 -14.31 -0.27 19.52
N TYR A 674 -15.21 -1.16 19.89
CA TYR A 674 -15.38 -2.48 19.29
C TYR A 674 -16.86 -2.77 19.01
N GLY A 675 -17.12 -3.76 18.18
CA GLY A 675 -18.45 -4.16 17.76
C GLY A 675 -18.53 -4.49 16.28
N ILE A 676 -19.71 -4.80 15.80
CA ILE A 676 -19.96 -5.05 14.38
C ILE A 676 -19.75 -3.78 13.56
N ILE A 677 -19.19 -3.94 12.37
CA ILE A 677 -19.24 -2.99 11.28
C ILE A 677 -20.31 -3.51 10.32
N PRO A 678 -21.48 -2.86 10.22
CA PRO A 678 -22.59 -3.34 9.40
C PRO A 678 -22.23 -3.45 7.92
N ALA A 679 -22.97 -4.29 7.21
CA ALA A 679 -22.90 -4.32 5.75
C ALA A 679 -23.34 -2.98 5.17
N TYR A 680 -22.69 -2.57 4.09
CA TYR A 680 -23.00 -1.31 3.40
C TYR A 680 -22.91 -1.45 1.90
N SER A 681 -23.60 -0.55 1.20
CA SER A 681 -23.50 -0.39 -0.25
C SER A 681 -23.43 1.08 -0.64
N VAL A 682 -22.67 1.37 -1.69
CA VAL A 682 -22.45 2.71 -2.19
C VAL A 682 -22.49 2.72 -3.72
N ILE A 683 -23.12 3.76 -4.28
CA ILE A 683 -23.16 4.01 -5.72
C ILE A 683 -22.41 5.30 -6.00
N ASP A 684 -21.50 5.25 -6.97
CA ASP A 684 -20.76 6.39 -7.48
C ASP A 684 -21.02 6.55 -8.97
N VAL A 685 -21.10 7.81 -9.44
CA VAL A 685 -21.24 8.14 -10.85
C VAL A 685 -20.18 9.16 -11.23
N SER A 686 -19.46 8.89 -12.32
CA SER A 686 -18.41 9.78 -12.83
C SER A 686 -18.52 9.91 -14.34
N ALA A 687 -18.29 11.10 -14.86
CA ALA A 687 -18.27 11.39 -16.29
C ALA A 687 -17.04 12.21 -16.66
N GLY A 688 -16.56 12.04 -17.88
CA GLY A 688 -15.42 12.77 -18.40
C GLY A 688 -15.58 13.11 -19.87
N TYR A 689 -15.12 14.28 -20.26
CA TYR A 689 -14.96 14.69 -21.64
C TYR A 689 -13.56 15.25 -21.84
N SER A 690 -12.80 14.69 -22.76
CA SER A 690 -11.44 15.14 -23.08
C SER A 690 -11.40 15.72 -24.48
N TRP A 691 -10.96 16.94 -24.62
CA TRP A 691 -10.71 17.59 -25.90
C TRP A 691 -9.20 17.79 -26.07
N LYS A 692 -8.74 18.23 -27.24
CA LYS A 692 -7.32 18.28 -27.63
C LYS A 692 -6.35 18.69 -26.48
N TYR A 693 -6.63 19.80 -25.83
CA TYR A 693 -5.83 20.35 -24.72
C TYR A 693 -6.62 20.45 -23.40
N PHE A 694 -7.94 20.32 -23.46
CA PHE A 694 -8.82 20.52 -22.33
C PHE A 694 -9.56 19.24 -21.98
N GLY A 695 -9.86 19.07 -20.70
CA GLY A 695 -10.71 18.03 -20.20
C GLY A 695 -11.62 18.58 -19.08
N VAL A 696 -12.82 18.03 -19.00
CA VAL A 696 -13.75 18.25 -17.91
C VAL A 696 -14.17 16.90 -17.36
N PHE A 697 -14.01 16.73 -16.05
CA PHE A 697 -14.41 15.51 -15.36
C PHE A 697 -15.30 15.93 -14.19
N ALA A 698 -16.40 15.22 -13.99
CA ALA A 698 -17.32 15.48 -12.92
C ALA A 698 -17.92 14.17 -12.39
N GLY A 699 -18.37 14.18 -11.16
CA GLY A 699 -19.04 13.02 -10.60
C GLY A 699 -19.70 13.31 -9.27
N VAL A 700 -20.49 12.34 -8.84
CA VAL A 700 -21.13 12.31 -7.53
C VAL A 700 -20.74 10.98 -6.87
N ASN A 701 -20.11 11.10 -5.70
CA ASN A 701 -19.79 9.95 -4.85
C ASN A 701 -20.94 9.72 -3.88
N ASN A 702 -21.22 8.47 -3.56
CA ASN A 702 -22.28 8.08 -2.65
C ASN A 702 -23.65 8.69 -3.03
N VAL A 703 -24.09 8.47 -4.28
CA VAL A 703 -25.33 9.05 -4.85
C VAL A 703 -26.56 8.75 -4.02
N THR A 704 -26.59 7.61 -3.34
CA THR A 704 -27.69 7.18 -2.46
C THR A 704 -27.65 7.83 -1.10
N ASN A 705 -26.63 8.63 -0.79
CA ASN A 705 -26.38 9.23 0.51
C ASN A 705 -26.44 8.22 1.66
N SER A 706 -25.88 7.03 1.44
CA SER A 706 -25.83 5.97 2.43
C SER A 706 -24.98 6.40 3.62
N LEU A 707 -25.48 6.21 4.83
CA LEU A 707 -24.72 6.43 6.07
C LEU A 707 -24.05 5.11 6.45
N TYR A 708 -22.73 5.10 6.48
CA TYR A 708 -21.94 3.91 6.79
C TYR A 708 -20.59 4.29 7.40
N PHE A 709 -19.89 3.28 7.88
CA PHE A 709 -18.50 3.40 8.31
C PHE A 709 -17.76 2.10 7.98
N THR A 710 -16.44 2.21 7.81
CA THR A 710 -15.60 1.08 7.41
C THR A 710 -14.72 0.56 8.54
N ARG A 711 -14.62 1.30 9.66
CA ARG A 711 -13.78 0.93 10.80
C ARG A 711 -14.25 1.52 12.12
N ARG A 712 -13.85 0.84 13.20
CA ARG A 712 -13.83 1.36 14.57
C ARG A 712 -12.38 1.51 15.00
N THR A 713 -12.04 2.56 15.71
CA THR A 713 -10.65 2.86 16.10
C THR A 713 -10.53 3.01 17.62
N GLU A 714 -9.37 2.65 18.15
CA GLU A 714 -8.99 2.78 19.55
C GLU A 714 -8.19 4.04 19.87
N GLY A 715 -7.65 4.70 18.86
CA GLY A 715 -6.75 5.84 18.99
C GLY A 715 -7.03 6.96 18.00
N TYR A 716 -6.01 7.69 17.60
CA TYR A 716 -6.16 8.73 16.58
C TYR A 716 -6.63 8.16 15.23
N PRO A 717 -7.53 8.84 14.51
CA PRO A 717 -8.04 10.22 14.66
C PRO A 717 -9.01 10.44 15.81
N GLY A 718 -9.42 9.42 16.52
CA GLY A 718 -10.26 9.45 17.72
C GLY A 718 -10.90 8.09 17.95
N PRO A 719 -10.98 7.60 19.23
CA PRO A 719 -11.63 6.34 19.52
C PRO A 719 -13.09 6.32 19.06
N GLY A 720 -13.57 5.14 18.60
CA GLY A 720 -14.98 4.93 18.19
C GLY A 720 -15.16 4.78 16.69
N ILE A 721 -16.37 5.03 16.23
CA ILE A 721 -16.78 4.96 14.81
C ILE A 721 -16.25 6.18 14.06
N LEU A 722 -15.61 5.93 12.91
CA LEU A 722 -15.28 6.96 11.93
C LEU A 722 -16.26 6.87 10.77
N PRO A 723 -17.25 7.80 10.69
CA PRO A 723 -18.21 7.81 9.60
C PRO A 723 -17.55 8.11 8.26
N ALA A 724 -17.98 7.42 7.21
CA ALA A 724 -17.59 7.71 5.82
C ALA A 724 -18.33 8.97 5.31
N ASP A 725 -17.81 9.55 4.23
CA ASP A 725 -18.36 10.75 3.63
C ASP A 725 -19.81 10.54 3.12
N PRO A 726 -20.72 11.49 3.37
CA PRO A 726 -22.03 11.50 2.76
C PRO A 726 -21.93 11.78 1.23
N MET A 727 -23.07 11.90 0.57
CA MET A 727 -23.12 12.29 -0.85
C MET A 727 -22.32 13.56 -1.09
N ASN A 728 -21.41 13.51 -2.06
CA ASN A 728 -20.58 14.65 -2.43
C ASN A 728 -20.30 14.66 -3.93
N GLY A 729 -20.26 15.86 -4.52
CA GLY A 729 -19.99 16.08 -5.93
C GLY A 729 -18.63 16.74 -6.16
N TYR A 730 -18.06 16.52 -7.33
CA TYR A 730 -16.81 17.15 -7.75
C TYR A 730 -16.83 17.54 -9.23
N VAL A 731 -16.03 18.57 -9.56
CA VAL A 731 -15.73 18.97 -10.95
C VAL A 731 -14.22 19.22 -11.05
N THR A 732 -13.59 18.65 -12.06
CA THR A 732 -12.18 18.84 -12.40
C THR A 732 -12.06 19.45 -13.79
N LEU A 733 -11.33 20.55 -13.89
CA LEU A 733 -10.89 21.13 -15.15
C LEU A 733 -9.44 20.73 -15.40
N GLN A 734 -9.16 20.22 -16.59
CA GLN A 734 -7.80 19.81 -17.01
C GLN A 734 -7.36 20.64 -18.21
N PHE A 735 -6.10 21.09 -18.16
CA PHE A 735 -5.36 21.62 -19.31
C PHE A 735 -4.09 20.81 -19.52
N LYS A 736 -3.88 20.31 -20.76
CA LYS A 736 -2.76 19.42 -21.11
C LYS A 736 -2.18 19.78 -22.46
N PHE A 737 -0.84 19.97 -22.57
CA PHE A 737 -0.14 20.27 -23.83
C PHE A 737 1.16 19.44 -24.03
#